data_756dc3830d7a06b5ade9b32b8116dab3
#
_entry.id   756dc3830d7a06b5ade9b32b8116dab3
#
_cell.length_a   1.000
_cell.length_b   1.000
_cell.length_c   1.000
_cell.angle_alpha   90.00
_cell.angle_beta   90.00
_cell.angle_gamma   90.00
#
_symmetry.space_group_name_H-M   'P 1'
#
loop_
_entity.id
_entity.type
_entity.pdbx_description
1 polymer ?
#
loop_
_entity_poly.entity_id
_entity_poly.type
_entity_poly.pdbx_seq_one_letter_code
_entity_poly.pdbx_strand_id
1 'polypeptide(L)'
;MIRSLRRQCRAFLLLAPLFSASALAQPLDEVTLEYQTDGIVATIHMTEPVRYLRHFPADGGTTLEIFYERVPGAATQEKWLDNETRKSPPSGLIPAFTVTTRDQATAPKLVVEFAREAKYSVAMGKDQRSLLIIIKPDRAIPLVALPQLPTVKPLRATPDDANLTENNRQAFELMTQARDALAAQKSEEAVALLNKLLMLPPNDYSEDAQEWVGVARERAGQFDKAKTEYDLYLNLYPQGEGVPRVVQRLAGLSGKSSGPGIVEAADKKQAARWSAFGSISGRYYFGSSKIDSTTTFNNAVDTQSLTMTDQSMFITTEDVSGRYMSDELDGRLVFRGNHTKNFLSNHPSQSRVSALYGEIKGRKQDYLLRMGRQSSLGGGVLGRFDGLAGSYGDASDMRYNGVLGRLADYSDSQAPQFIGASVDSGPYSVYGLNQTAEGVLDRRAVGAEWRYYVGKNSAYAMVDYDINFKALNAAQLMGTAYDEAFDVSLSFMLDHRKTPSLSIRNALYGAATTSISALQQAMSASALRDLAMARTATTNMGQIGITKPLNEKWQLGGDVRVSDTSGTPASGAVGSLQGYLAANPGRGKERSLSGQLIGSGLYKAGDIWSFSATLNTSSNVSGNSFYVYNHMDLNNGWGLDSSVQLYKQTDQFNAVTTRFSPTVRGTYRLRDQLTFDADLGFESTKNQGTNVTTKTLRFFGSAGLRWDF
;
A
#
# COMPACT_ATOMS: atom_id res chain seq x y z
N MET A 1 24.68 20.07 -25.18
CA MET A 1 23.81 19.37 -24.22
C MET A 1 22.48 18.89 -24.82
N ILE A 2 21.81 19.66 -25.67
CA ILE A 2 20.50 19.29 -26.30
C ILE A 2 20.61 18.16 -27.36
N ARG A 3 21.77 17.95 -27.98
CA ARG A 3 21.98 16.89 -29.01
C ARG A 3 22.22 15.50 -28.43
N SER A 4 22.71 15.35 -27.19
CA SER A 4 22.87 14.04 -26.52
C SER A 4 21.54 13.50 -25.95
N LEU A 5 20.65 14.37 -25.48
CA LEU A 5 19.33 13.99 -25.01
C LEU A 5 18.44 13.42 -26.15
N ARG A 6 18.56 13.97 -27.38
CA ARG A 6 17.79 13.48 -28.53
C ARG A 6 18.19 12.08 -29.01
N ARG A 7 19.40 11.61 -28.74
CA ARG A 7 19.84 10.25 -29.10
C ARG A 7 19.41 9.20 -28.09
N GLN A 8 19.36 9.54 -26.80
CA GLN A 8 18.91 8.62 -25.76
C GLN A 8 17.37 8.48 -25.70
N CYS A 9 16.62 9.56 -25.98
CA CYS A 9 15.15 9.47 -26.08
C CYS A 9 14.66 8.68 -27.32
N ARG A 10 15.45 8.60 -28.40
CA ARG A 10 15.05 7.81 -29.58
C ARG A 10 15.14 6.29 -29.39
N ALA A 11 15.98 5.82 -28.46
CA ALA A 11 16.06 4.39 -28.13
C ALA A 11 14.91 3.89 -27.25
N PHE A 12 14.25 4.78 -26.49
CA PHE A 12 13.11 4.45 -25.64
C PHE A 12 11.74 4.51 -26.34
N LEU A 13 11.63 5.22 -27.44
CA LEU A 13 10.37 5.40 -28.21
C LEU A 13 10.07 4.27 -29.20
N LEU A 14 10.97 3.30 -29.36
CA LEU A 14 10.82 2.18 -30.32
C LEU A 14 10.31 0.88 -29.68
N LEU A 15 9.93 0.89 -28.40
CA LEU A 15 9.38 -0.28 -27.69
C LEU A 15 7.87 -0.20 -27.41
N ALA A 16 7.12 0.60 -28.14
CA ALA A 16 5.66 0.62 -28.08
C ALA A 16 5.05 -0.03 -29.32
N PRO A 17 4.86 -1.34 -29.35
CA PRO A 17 3.77 -1.93 -30.09
C PRO A 17 2.82 -2.75 -29.23
N LEU A 18 1.53 -2.38 -29.29
CA LEU A 18 0.37 -3.27 -29.26
C LEU A 18 0.27 -4.26 -28.09
N PHE A 19 -0.22 -3.79 -26.93
CA PHE A 19 -0.77 -4.70 -25.95
C PHE A 19 -2.18 -4.27 -25.53
N SER A 20 -3.19 -4.84 -26.18
CA SER A 20 -4.54 -4.92 -25.63
C SER A 20 -4.59 -6.15 -24.73
N ALA A 21 -4.44 -5.99 -23.43
CA ALA A 21 -4.59 -7.04 -22.43
C ALA A 21 -5.45 -6.52 -21.29
N SER A 22 -6.41 -7.34 -20.90
CA SER A 22 -7.27 -7.12 -19.73
C SER A 22 -6.42 -6.89 -18.49
N ALA A 23 -6.67 -5.81 -17.79
CA ALA A 23 -5.86 -5.43 -16.65
C ALA A 23 -6.56 -5.84 -15.35
N LEU A 24 -5.94 -6.73 -14.57
CA LEU A 24 -6.33 -7.07 -13.21
C LEU A 24 -5.60 -6.15 -12.22
N ALA A 25 -6.22 -5.67 -11.16
CA ALA A 25 -5.62 -4.74 -10.22
C ALA A 25 -4.54 -5.42 -9.36
N GLN A 26 -3.36 -4.84 -9.21
CA GLN A 26 -2.30 -5.29 -8.31
C GLN A 26 -2.42 -4.50 -7.00
N PRO A 27 -2.52 -5.16 -5.81
CA PRO A 27 -2.77 -4.46 -4.55
C PRO A 27 -1.57 -3.64 -4.08
N LEU A 28 -0.33 -4.05 -4.39
CA LEU A 28 0.88 -3.42 -3.91
C LEU A 28 1.41 -2.40 -4.91
N ASP A 29 1.41 -1.11 -4.55
CA ASP A 29 1.96 -0.07 -5.43
C ASP A 29 3.48 0.05 -5.26
N GLU A 30 3.95 0.58 -4.14
CA GLU A 30 5.38 0.79 -3.92
C GLU A 30 5.78 0.72 -2.46
N VAL A 31 7.09 0.69 -2.22
CA VAL A 31 7.71 0.85 -0.91
C VAL A 31 8.59 2.09 -0.95
N THR A 32 8.37 3.03 -0.03
CA THR A 32 9.20 4.22 0.15
C THR A 32 9.85 4.23 1.53
N LEU A 33 10.99 4.91 1.66
CA LEU A 33 11.70 5.07 2.93
C LEU A 33 11.78 6.55 3.28
N GLU A 34 11.41 6.89 4.52
CA GLU A 34 11.56 8.20 5.10
C GLU A 34 12.38 8.11 6.39
N TYR A 35 13.33 9.02 6.56
CA TYR A 35 14.18 9.06 7.74
C TYR A 35 13.56 9.99 8.77
N GLN A 36 13.24 9.45 9.94
CA GLN A 36 12.69 10.17 11.09
C GLN A 36 13.63 10.03 12.30
N THR A 37 13.42 10.86 13.32
CA THR A 37 14.25 10.85 14.55
C THR A 37 14.19 9.52 15.29
N ASP A 38 13.04 8.86 15.26
CA ASP A 38 12.77 7.64 16.02
C ASP A 38 13.08 6.35 15.25
N GLY A 39 13.42 6.47 13.94
CA GLY A 39 13.69 5.34 13.08
C GLY A 39 13.52 5.66 11.61
N ILE A 40 13.56 4.62 10.78
CA ILE A 40 13.29 4.72 9.35
C ILE A 40 11.88 4.18 9.12
N VAL A 41 11.02 5.04 8.57
CA VAL A 41 9.65 4.66 8.22
C VAL A 41 9.64 4.11 6.80
N ALA A 42 9.40 2.82 6.68
CA ALA A 42 9.09 2.19 5.41
C ALA A 42 7.58 2.27 5.18
N THR A 43 7.18 2.99 4.14
CA THR A 43 5.77 3.11 3.76
C THR A 43 5.47 2.16 2.61
N ILE A 44 4.60 1.20 2.84
CA ILE A 44 4.09 0.27 1.84
C ILE A 44 2.80 0.86 1.27
N HIS A 45 2.85 1.38 0.06
CA HIS A 45 1.69 1.97 -0.61
C HIS A 45 0.85 0.90 -1.30
N MET A 46 -0.45 0.94 -1.06
CA MET A 46 -1.43 0.05 -1.68
C MET A 46 -2.23 0.80 -2.75
N THR A 47 -2.64 0.11 -3.80
CA THR A 47 -3.45 0.70 -4.89
C THR A 47 -4.88 0.99 -4.47
N GLU A 48 -5.37 0.31 -3.44
CA GLU A 48 -6.72 0.45 -2.88
C GLU A 48 -6.66 0.76 -1.40
N PRO A 49 -7.70 1.37 -0.81
CA PRO A 49 -7.79 1.49 0.63
C PRO A 49 -7.72 0.13 1.30
N VAL A 50 -6.95 0.05 2.38
CA VAL A 50 -6.78 -1.18 3.16
C VAL A 50 -7.07 -0.90 4.63
N ARG A 51 -7.49 -1.92 5.34
CA ARG A 51 -7.63 -1.90 6.78
C ARG A 51 -6.55 -2.79 7.40
N TYR A 52 -5.70 -2.21 8.20
CA TYR A 52 -4.76 -2.95 9.02
C TYR A 52 -5.53 -3.75 10.09
N LEU A 53 -5.21 -5.02 10.24
CA LEU A 53 -5.81 -5.88 11.24
C LEU A 53 -4.85 -6.15 12.40
N ARG A 54 -3.67 -6.66 12.09
CA ARG A 54 -2.63 -7.03 13.03
C ARG A 54 -1.33 -7.35 12.31
N HIS A 55 -0.26 -7.48 13.06
CA HIS A 55 1.01 -7.99 12.54
C HIS A 55 1.65 -8.95 13.53
N PHE A 56 2.58 -9.74 13.04
CA PHE A 56 3.30 -10.69 13.85
C PHE A 56 4.66 -11.04 13.23
N PRO A 57 5.78 -11.18 13.98
CA PRO A 57 5.95 -10.88 15.41
C PRO A 57 5.68 -9.42 15.79
N ALA A 58 5.52 -9.15 17.12
CA ALA A 58 5.08 -7.84 17.59
C ALA A 58 6.12 -6.71 17.39
N ASP A 59 7.42 -7.01 17.56
CA ASP A 59 8.46 -5.98 17.70
C ASP A 59 9.78 -6.26 16.99
N GLY A 60 9.98 -7.46 16.40
CA GLY A 60 11.22 -7.78 15.68
C GLY A 60 11.28 -9.18 15.12
N GLY A 61 12.23 -9.39 14.19
CA GLY A 61 12.50 -10.67 13.54
C GLY A 61 13.07 -10.50 12.14
N THR A 62 13.32 -11.61 11.48
CA THR A 62 13.72 -11.67 10.05
C THR A 62 12.52 -11.69 9.13
N THR A 63 11.37 -12.15 9.62
CA THR A 63 10.12 -12.21 8.86
C THR A 63 9.01 -11.52 9.67
N LEU A 64 8.27 -10.61 9.01
CA LEU A 64 7.13 -9.90 9.55
C LEU A 64 5.91 -10.21 8.68
N GLU A 65 4.84 -10.70 9.28
CA GLU A 65 3.55 -10.90 8.63
C GLU A 65 2.59 -9.78 9.05
N ILE A 66 2.05 -9.05 8.07
CA ILE A 66 1.06 -7.99 8.28
C ILE A 66 -0.27 -8.46 7.70
N PHE A 67 -1.26 -8.68 8.55
CA PHE A 67 -2.61 -9.04 8.14
C PHE A 67 -3.42 -7.78 7.89
N TYR A 68 -4.00 -7.71 6.72
CA TYR A 68 -4.82 -6.59 6.30
C TYR A 68 -6.10 -7.07 5.61
N GLU A 69 -7.05 -6.21 5.51
CA GLU A 69 -8.25 -6.43 4.73
C GLU A 69 -8.32 -5.38 3.63
N ARG A 70 -8.63 -5.84 2.43
CA ARG A 70 -8.88 -4.94 1.31
C ARG A 70 -10.27 -4.37 1.47
N VAL A 71 -10.35 -3.09 1.39
CA VAL A 71 -11.65 -2.43 1.30
C VAL A 71 -12.18 -2.73 -0.09
N PRO A 72 -13.32 -3.43 -0.23
CA PRO A 72 -13.82 -3.79 -1.53
C PRO A 72 -13.96 -2.54 -2.40
N GLY A 73 -13.12 -2.39 -3.41
CA GLY A 73 -13.23 -1.37 -4.45
C GLY A 73 -14.15 -1.83 -5.57
N ALA A 74 -14.41 -0.96 -6.54
CA ALA A 74 -15.24 -1.27 -7.70
C ALA A 74 -14.60 -2.24 -8.69
N ALA A 75 -13.35 -2.59 -8.52
CA ALA A 75 -12.59 -3.44 -9.44
C ALA A 75 -12.42 -4.85 -8.87
N THR A 76 -13.16 -5.77 -9.48
CA THR A 76 -12.90 -7.21 -9.66
C THR A 76 -12.58 -8.09 -8.44
N GLN A 77 -13.51 -9.02 -8.18
CA GLN A 77 -13.35 -10.26 -7.39
C GLN A 77 -12.46 -11.31 -8.11
N GLU A 78 -11.41 -10.93 -8.82
CA GLU A 78 -10.55 -11.93 -9.46
C GLU A 78 -9.50 -12.44 -8.47
N LYS A 79 -9.43 -13.78 -8.37
CA LYS A 79 -8.38 -14.49 -7.61
C LYS A 79 -7.02 -14.16 -8.23
N TRP A 80 -6.12 -13.64 -7.41
CA TRP A 80 -4.73 -13.43 -7.78
C TRP A 80 -4.02 -14.77 -7.91
N LEU A 81 -3.47 -15.05 -9.07
CA LEU A 81 -2.64 -16.24 -9.28
C LEU A 81 -1.19 -15.99 -8.83
N ASP A 82 -0.76 -14.73 -8.77
CA ASP A 82 0.63 -14.37 -8.50
C ASP A 82 0.78 -13.51 -7.24
N ASN A 83 1.78 -13.89 -6.43
CA ASN A 83 2.25 -13.06 -5.34
C ASN A 83 3.07 -11.90 -5.91
N GLU A 84 2.70 -10.68 -5.55
CA GLU A 84 3.48 -9.50 -5.88
C GLU A 84 4.59 -9.27 -4.87
N THR A 85 5.78 -8.98 -5.36
CA THR A 85 6.92 -8.67 -4.49
C THR A 85 7.49 -7.30 -4.84
N ARG A 86 7.78 -6.50 -3.83
CA ARG A 86 8.49 -5.22 -3.94
C ARG A 86 9.73 -5.25 -3.07
N LYS A 87 10.83 -4.75 -3.60
CA LYS A 87 12.06 -4.58 -2.84
C LYS A 87 12.07 -3.20 -2.18
N SER A 88 12.62 -3.13 -0.97
CA SER A 88 12.87 -1.85 -0.31
C SER A 88 13.89 -1.02 -1.11
N PRO A 89 13.74 0.30 -1.15
CA PRO A 89 14.82 1.17 -1.59
C PRO A 89 16.10 0.89 -0.81
N PRO A 90 17.29 1.05 -1.42
CA PRO A 90 18.54 0.81 -0.73
C PRO A 90 18.73 1.79 0.44
N SER A 91 19.14 1.26 1.60
CA SER A 91 19.48 2.02 2.80
C SER A 91 20.71 1.42 3.45
N GLY A 92 21.66 2.27 3.87
CA GLY A 92 22.84 1.84 4.64
C GLY A 92 22.57 1.68 6.15
N LEU A 93 21.37 2.02 6.63
CA LEU A 93 21.03 2.11 8.06
C LEU A 93 20.09 1.01 8.54
N ILE A 94 19.34 0.37 7.64
CA ILE A 94 18.45 -0.75 7.93
C ILE A 94 18.74 -1.92 7.01
N PRO A 95 18.38 -3.15 7.40
CA PRO A 95 18.45 -4.30 6.51
C PRO A 95 17.60 -4.07 5.25
N ALA A 96 18.10 -4.46 4.10
CA ALA A 96 17.27 -4.56 2.91
C ALA A 96 16.15 -5.57 3.18
N PHE A 97 14.97 -5.31 2.62
CA PHE A 97 13.83 -6.21 2.78
C PHE A 97 12.99 -6.28 1.50
N THR A 98 12.18 -7.31 1.42
CA THR A 98 11.17 -7.48 0.37
C THR A 98 9.80 -7.56 1.00
N VAL A 99 8.79 -7.02 0.32
CA VAL A 99 7.39 -7.09 0.70
C VAL A 99 6.67 -7.93 -0.34
N THR A 100 6.08 -9.03 0.08
CA THR A 100 5.37 -9.95 -0.80
C THR A 100 3.90 -10.06 -0.38
N THR A 101 2.98 -9.88 -1.32
CA THR A 101 1.56 -10.16 -1.08
C THR A 101 1.32 -11.65 -1.06
N ARG A 102 0.53 -12.13 -0.10
CA ARG A 102 0.07 -13.52 -0.06
C ARG A 102 -1.42 -13.56 0.21
N ASP A 103 -2.17 -13.97 -0.81
CA ASP A 103 -3.59 -14.27 -0.67
C ASP A 103 -3.74 -15.70 -0.16
N GLN A 104 -4.11 -15.83 1.11
CA GLN A 104 -4.45 -17.11 1.71
C GLN A 104 -5.97 -17.24 1.83
N ALA A 105 -6.44 -18.48 1.91
CA ALA A 105 -7.87 -18.78 2.00
C ALA A 105 -8.59 -18.12 3.19
N THR A 106 -7.86 -17.64 4.17
CA THR A 106 -8.42 -17.07 5.42
C THR A 106 -8.28 -15.56 5.56
N ALA A 107 -7.20 -14.97 5.07
CA ALA A 107 -7.01 -13.50 5.03
C ALA A 107 -5.81 -13.14 4.14
N PRO A 108 -5.87 -12.05 3.36
CA PRO A 108 -4.71 -11.52 2.67
C PRO A 108 -3.68 -11.02 3.68
N LYS A 109 -2.40 -11.28 3.40
CA LYS A 109 -1.29 -10.79 4.22
C LYS A 109 -0.14 -10.27 3.36
N LEU A 110 0.62 -9.34 3.91
CA LEU A 110 1.95 -9.00 3.44
C LEU A 110 2.96 -9.78 4.25
N VAL A 111 3.92 -10.37 3.57
CA VAL A 111 5.11 -10.99 4.19
C VAL A 111 6.28 -10.07 3.88
N VAL A 112 6.91 -9.55 4.93
CA VAL A 112 8.10 -8.70 4.84
C VAL A 112 9.28 -9.54 5.31
N GLU A 113 10.21 -9.80 4.40
CA GLU A 113 11.40 -10.61 4.66
C GLU A 113 12.62 -9.68 4.72
N PHE A 114 13.22 -9.55 5.88
CA PHE A 114 14.43 -8.75 6.10
C PHE A 114 15.69 -9.59 5.81
N ALA A 115 16.72 -8.94 5.26
CA ALA A 115 18.01 -9.61 5.01
C ALA A 115 18.71 -10.08 6.29
N ARG A 116 18.38 -9.49 7.43
CA ARG A 116 18.82 -9.85 8.79
C ARG A 116 17.76 -9.39 9.79
N GLU A 117 17.85 -9.82 11.03
CA GLU A 117 16.93 -9.44 12.09
C GLU A 117 16.77 -7.91 12.18
N ALA A 118 15.54 -7.44 12.27
CA ALA A 118 15.18 -6.03 12.41
C ALA A 118 14.24 -5.85 13.60
N LYS A 119 14.33 -4.71 14.29
CA LYS A 119 13.35 -4.25 15.27
C LYS A 119 12.42 -3.27 14.62
N TYR A 120 11.11 -3.46 14.79
CA TYR A 120 10.11 -2.65 14.10
C TYR A 120 8.84 -2.48 14.94
N SER A 121 8.00 -1.56 14.50
CA SER A 121 6.59 -1.47 14.83
C SER A 121 5.80 -1.20 13.57
N VAL A 122 4.51 -1.57 13.55
CA VAL A 122 3.65 -1.42 12.37
C VAL A 122 2.46 -0.54 12.70
N ALA A 123 2.12 0.36 11.79
CA ALA A 123 0.98 1.25 11.92
C ALA A 123 0.26 1.42 10.57
N MET A 124 -0.96 1.94 10.61
CA MET A 124 -1.68 2.36 9.41
C MET A 124 -1.21 3.76 8.97
N GLY A 125 -1.05 3.96 7.68
CA GLY A 125 -0.77 5.29 7.12
C GLY A 125 -1.97 6.23 7.19
N LYS A 126 -1.71 7.54 7.26
CA LYS A 126 -2.75 8.58 7.34
C LYS A 126 -3.66 8.64 6.09
N ASP A 127 -3.19 8.11 4.97
CA ASP A 127 -3.91 8.04 3.69
C ASP A 127 -4.89 6.86 3.60
N GLN A 128 -4.89 5.96 4.58
CA GLN A 128 -5.68 4.71 4.60
C GLN A 128 -5.41 3.80 3.40
N ARG A 129 -4.30 4.05 2.70
CA ARG A 129 -3.82 3.28 1.53
C ARG A 129 -2.39 2.80 1.72
N SER A 130 -1.80 3.08 2.86
CA SER A 130 -0.44 2.65 3.17
C SER A 130 -0.33 2.00 4.53
N LEU A 131 0.63 1.09 4.64
CA LEU A 131 1.05 0.46 5.89
C LEU A 131 2.46 0.95 6.20
N LEU A 132 2.68 1.37 7.43
CA LEU A 132 3.94 1.93 7.89
C LEU A 132 4.68 0.88 8.70
N ILE A 133 5.94 0.64 8.37
CA ILE A 133 6.87 -0.14 9.21
C ILE A 133 7.91 0.83 9.72
N ILE A 134 7.89 1.11 11.00
CA ILE A 134 8.89 1.95 11.66
C ILE A 134 10.01 1.04 12.12
N ILE A 135 11.13 1.06 11.39
CA ILE A 135 12.28 0.17 11.59
C ILE A 135 13.33 0.91 12.42
N LYS A 136 13.75 0.30 13.53
CA LYS A 136 14.86 0.83 14.31
C LYS A 136 16.17 0.54 13.58
N PRO A 137 17.01 1.56 13.32
CA PRO A 137 18.27 1.35 12.63
C PRO A 137 19.26 0.53 13.47
N ASP A 138 20.06 -0.30 12.82
CA ASP A 138 21.08 -1.15 13.45
C ASP A 138 22.21 -0.36 14.13
N ARG A 139 22.46 0.82 13.61
CA ARG A 139 23.34 1.81 14.23
C ARG A 139 22.49 3.01 14.55
N ALA A 140 22.76 3.65 15.70
CA ALA A 140 22.17 4.97 15.94
C ALA A 140 22.26 5.75 14.63
N ILE A 141 21.12 6.24 14.10
CA ILE A 141 21.16 7.21 13.00
C ILE A 141 22.24 8.16 13.47
N PRO A 142 23.34 8.40 12.70
CA PRO A 142 24.24 9.43 13.10
C PRO A 142 23.37 10.68 13.08
N LEU A 143 22.75 10.98 14.20
CA LEU A 143 22.45 12.35 14.56
C LEU A 143 23.74 13.04 14.16
N VAL A 144 23.69 13.95 13.20
CA VAL A 144 24.78 14.92 12.96
C VAL A 144 25.30 15.22 14.34
N ALA A 145 26.50 14.74 14.66
CA ALA A 145 26.96 14.50 16.04
C ALA A 145 26.49 15.66 16.89
N LEU A 146 25.62 15.38 17.89
CA LEU A 146 24.95 16.44 18.63
C LEU A 146 26.02 17.46 18.93
N PRO A 147 25.93 18.71 18.44
CA PRO A 147 27.04 19.63 18.46
C PRO A 147 27.57 19.63 19.89
N GLN A 148 28.86 19.41 20.04
CA GLN A 148 29.50 19.61 21.34
C GLN A 148 29.02 20.97 21.82
N LEU A 149 28.53 21.06 23.06
CA LEU A 149 28.07 22.33 23.61
C LEU A 149 29.16 23.35 23.37
N PRO A 150 28.93 24.44 22.62
CA PRO A 150 29.97 25.41 22.36
C PRO A 150 30.48 25.97 23.68
N THR A 151 31.72 26.30 23.74
CA THR A 151 32.34 26.93 24.91
C THR A 151 31.80 28.36 25.02
N VAL A 152 31.17 28.71 26.12
CA VAL A 152 30.75 30.10 26.37
C VAL A 152 32.03 30.96 26.38
N LYS A 153 32.10 31.99 25.52
CA LYS A 153 33.23 32.90 25.48
C LYS A 153 33.40 33.54 26.86
N PRO A 154 34.63 33.68 27.40
CA PRO A 154 34.83 34.34 28.68
C PRO A 154 34.39 35.78 28.61
N LEU A 155 33.80 36.29 29.70
CA LEU A 155 33.42 37.68 29.82
C LEU A 155 34.64 38.59 29.67
N ARG A 156 34.62 39.46 28.64
CA ARG A 156 35.66 40.49 28.46
C ARG A 156 35.20 41.75 29.14
N ALA A 157 36.02 42.27 30.07
CA ALA A 157 35.84 43.61 30.61
C ALA A 157 36.20 44.64 29.55
N THR A 158 35.22 45.45 29.13
CA THR A 158 35.44 46.60 28.25
C THR A 158 35.69 47.85 29.13
N PRO A 159 36.85 48.54 29.07
CA PRO A 159 37.20 49.60 30.02
C PRO A 159 36.39 50.87 29.90
N ASP A 160 35.74 51.15 28.76
CA ASP A 160 35.23 52.49 28.43
C ASP A 160 33.69 52.62 28.28
N ASP A 161 32.89 51.55 28.44
CA ASP A 161 31.42 51.64 28.37
C ASP A 161 30.74 50.79 29.46
N ALA A 162 30.24 51.42 30.51
CA ALA A 162 29.60 50.77 31.63
C ALA A 162 28.28 50.08 31.24
N ASN A 163 27.53 50.60 30.24
CA ASN A 163 26.32 49.98 29.75
C ASN A 163 26.58 48.71 28.94
N LEU A 164 27.61 48.73 28.09
CA LEU A 164 28.02 47.57 27.33
C LEU A 164 28.57 46.46 28.25
N THR A 165 29.29 46.82 29.31
CA THR A 165 29.79 45.92 30.34
C THR A 165 28.62 45.22 31.08
N GLU A 166 27.59 45.95 31.45
CA GLU A 166 26.41 45.40 32.13
C GLU A 166 25.58 44.50 31.21
N ASN A 167 25.37 44.90 29.95
CA ASN A 167 24.67 44.08 28.94
C ASN A 167 25.44 42.77 28.70
N ASN A 168 26.76 42.83 28.57
CA ASN A 168 27.63 41.66 28.40
C ASN A 168 27.60 40.73 29.63
N ARG A 169 27.51 41.27 30.84
CA ARG A 169 27.37 40.48 32.07
C ARG A 169 26.05 39.71 32.09
N GLN A 170 24.95 40.42 31.81
CA GLN A 170 23.62 39.80 31.76
C GLN A 170 23.55 38.75 30.65
N ALA A 171 24.09 39.03 29.46
CA ALA A 171 24.17 38.10 28.34
C ALA A 171 25.00 36.85 28.68
N PHE A 172 26.13 37.01 29.35
CA PHE A 172 26.98 35.90 29.82
C PHE A 172 26.24 34.99 30.80
N GLU A 173 25.51 35.57 31.77
CA GLU A 173 24.72 34.82 32.73
C GLU A 173 23.63 33.99 32.03
N LEU A 174 22.86 34.60 31.10
CA LEU A 174 21.83 33.94 30.33
C LEU A 174 22.39 32.85 29.42
N MET A 175 23.55 33.10 28.79
CA MET A 175 24.23 32.13 27.95
C MET A 175 24.69 30.92 28.73
N THR A 176 25.24 31.14 29.95
CA THR A 176 25.66 30.06 30.86
C THR A 176 24.46 29.22 31.33
N GLN A 177 23.35 29.87 31.74
CA GLN A 177 22.13 29.19 32.11
C GLN A 177 21.56 28.37 30.94
N ALA A 178 21.54 28.92 29.74
CA ALA A 178 21.07 28.21 28.54
C ALA A 178 21.91 26.99 28.23
N ARG A 179 23.24 27.09 28.37
CA ARG A 179 24.16 25.96 28.24
C ARG A 179 23.87 24.87 29.26
N ASP A 180 23.66 25.23 30.51
CA ASP A 180 23.37 24.27 31.59
C ASP A 180 22.00 23.61 31.37
N ALA A 181 21.00 24.34 30.87
CA ALA A 181 19.71 23.79 30.45
C ALA A 181 19.88 22.78 29.28
N LEU A 182 20.72 23.10 28.28
CA LEU A 182 21.03 22.18 27.18
C LEU A 182 21.79 20.92 27.66
N ALA A 183 22.69 21.08 28.63
CA ALA A 183 23.40 19.96 29.26
C ALA A 183 22.43 19.05 30.03
N ALA A 184 21.41 19.63 30.65
CA ALA A 184 20.34 18.94 31.36
C ALA A 184 19.22 18.40 30.40
N GLN A 185 19.37 18.49 29.09
CA GLN A 185 18.39 18.10 28.05
C GLN A 185 17.08 18.89 28.10
N LYS A 186 17.06 20.06 28.71
CA LYS A 186 15.91 20.97 28.81
C LYS A 186 15.93 21.99 27.66
N SER A 187 15.75 21.50 26.42
CA SER A 187 15.94 22.31 25.20
C SER A 187 14.96 23.51 25.11
N GLU A 188 13.71 23.38 25.55
CA GLU A 188 12.74 24.48 25.52
C GLU A 188 13.08 25.59 26.54
N GLU A 189 13.60 25.22 27.72
CA GLU A 189 14.10 26.17 28.70
C GLU A 189 15.32 26.94 28.15
N ALA A 190 16.20 26.24 27.45
CA ALA A 190 17.35 26.86 26.77
C ALA A 190 16.89 27.86 25.70
N VAL A 191 15.92 27.51 24.85
CA VAL A 191 15.34 28.43 23.85
C VAL A 191 14.78 29.69 24.51
N ALA A 192 14.07 29.55 25.63
CA ALA A 192 13.52 30.71 26.35
C ALA A 192 14.61 31.64 26.90
N LEU A 193 15.69 31.08 27.44
CA LEU A 193 16.83 31.85 27.97
C LEU A 193 17.60 32.55 26.86
N LEU A 194 17.87 31.88 25.75
CA LEU A 194 18.55 32.45 24.59
C LEU A 194 17.72 33.56 23.93
N ASN A 195 16.42 33.39 23.83
CA ASN A 195 15.55 34.47 23.33
C ASN A 195 15.55 35.69 24.25
N LYS A 196 15.62 35.52 25.59
CA LYS A 196 15.80 36.63 26.52
C LYS A 196 17.13 37.35 26.29
N LEU A 197 18.22 36.61 26.01
CA LEU A 197 19.52 37.19 25.69
C LEU A 197 19.43 38.00 24.39
N LEU A 198 18.78 37.49 23.36
CA LEU A 198 18.63 38.18 22.07
C LEU A 198 17.75 39.44 22.15
N MET A 199 16.95 39.59 23.20
CA MET A 199 16.19 40.83 23.51
C MET A 199 17.00 41.91 24.25
N LEU A 200 18.17 41.57 24.75
CA LEU A 200 19.07 42.57 25.36
C LEU A 200 19.60 43.53 24.30
N PRO A 201 20.02 44.75 24.69
CA PRO A 201 20.74 45.64 23.79
C PRO A 201 21.99 44.96 23.22
N PRO A 202 22.60 45.48 22.14
CA PRO A 202 23.78 44.86 21.50
C PRO A 202 24.84 44.44 22.52
N ASN A 203 25.28 43.19 22.42
CA ASN A 203 26.23 42.56 23.34
C ASN A 203 27.08 41.54 22.57
N ASP A 204 28.21 41.12 23.15
CA ASP A 204 29.19 40.24 22.52
C ASP A 204 28.74 38.80 22.35
N TYR A 205 27.57 38.42 22.92
CA TYR A 205 27.03 37.07 22.91
C TYR A 205 25.84 36.90 21.95
N SER A 206 25.37 37.98 21.31
CA SER A 206 24.18 37.93 20.43
C SER A 206 24.38 37.00 19.24
N GLU A 207 25.55 36.98 18.63
CA GLU A 207 25.85 36.06 17.52
C GLU A 207 25.81 34.60 17.97
N ASP A 208 26.53 34.27 19.05
CA ASP A 208 26.54 32.90 19.60
C ASP A 208 25.14 32.46 20.03
N ALA A 209 24.34 33.36 20.65
CA ALA A 209 23.01 33.07 21.09
C ALA A 209 22.08 32.68 19.92
N GLN A 210 22.17 33.38 18.77
CA GLN A 210 21.39 33.06 17.59
C GLN A 210 21.75 31.67 17.01
N GLU A 211 23.06 31.31 16.98
CA GLU A 211 23.47 29.94 16.62
C GLU A 211 22.86 28.92 17.59
N TRP A 212 22.89 29.21 18.91
CA TRP A 212 22.46 28.25 19.92
C TRP A 212 20.94 28.10 20.01
N VAL A 213 20.14 29.09 19.65
CA VAL A 213 18.68 28.91 19.49
C VAL A 213 18.41 27.86 18.45
N GLY A 214 19.09 27.89 17.31
CA GLY A 214 19.00 26.86 16.29
C GLY A 214 19.39 25.48 16.84
N VAL A 215 20.48 25.37 17.59
CA VAL A 215 20.94 24.13 18.24
C VAL A 215 19.94 23.61 19.27
N ALA A 216 19.35 24.49 20.08
CA ALA A 216 18.36 24.12 21.08
C ALA A 216 17.09 23.58 20.45
N ARG A 217 16.61 24.21 19.37
CA ARG A 217 15.47 23.74 18.58
C ARG A 217 15.75 22.42 17.87
N GLU A 218 16.95 22.24 17.32
CA GLU A 218 17.42 20.99 16.73
C GLU A 218 17.37 19.84 17.76
N ARG A 219 17.87 20.09 18.99
CA ARG A 219 17.81 19.12 20.09
C ARG A 219 16.39 18.85 20.60
N ALA A 220 15.48 19.80 20.48
CA ALA A 220 14.06 19.64 20.78
C ALA A 220 13.29 18.89 19.68
N GLY A 221 13.94 18.47 18.57
CA GLY A 221 13.29 17.86 17.42
C GLY A 221 12.46 18.84 16.58
N GLN A 222 12.59 20.15 16.80
CA GLN A 222 11.85 21.21 16.09
C GLN A 222 12.65 21.63 14.84
N PHE A 223 12.88 20.72 13.91
CA PHE A 223 13.82 20.90 12.78
C PHE A 223 13.47 22.08 11.87
N ASP A 224 12.19 22.29 11.55
CA ASP A 224 11.76 23.42 10.72
C ASP A 224 12.05 24.77 11.39
N LYS A 225 11.83 24.85 12.70
CA LYS A 225 12.17 26.05 13.47
C LYS A 225 13.69 26.23 13.59
N ALA A 226 14.44 25.12 13.80
CA ALA A 226 15.90 25.16 13.82
C ALA A 226 16.47 25.69 12.50
N LYS A 227 15.92 25.23 11.38
CA LYS A 227 16.29 25.72 10.05
C LYS A 227 16.04 27.22 9.91
N THR A 228 14.88 27.69 10.33
CA THR A 228 14.53 29.13 10.32
C THR A 228 15.54 29.95 11.14
N GLU A 229 15.95 29.47 12.32
CA GLU A 229 16.92 30.15 13.17
C GLU A 229 18.33 30.16 12.55
N TYR A 230 18.73 29.08 11.89
CA TYR A 230 19.99 29.00 11.17
C TYR A 230 20.01 29.88 9.93
N ASP A 231 18.91 29.94 9.16
CA ASP A 231 18.79 30.87 8.03
C ASP A 231 18.84 32.32 8.52
N LEU A 232 18.20 32.63 9.67
CA LEU A 232 18.27 33.93 10.29
C LEU A 232 19.70 34.29 10.75
N TYR A 233 20.42 33.34 11.33
CA TYR A 233 21.80 33.52 11.70
C TYR A 233 22.66 33.92 10.48
N LEU A 234 22.56 33.20 9.36
CA LEU A 234 23.33 33.49 8.14
C LEU A 234 22.99 34.85 7.53
N ASN A 235 21.73 35.32 7.71
CA ASN A 235 21.33 36.66 7.27
C ASN A 235 21.86 37.78 8.17
N LEU A 236 21.90 37.57 9.49
CA LEU A 236 22.35 38.58 10.46
C LEU A 236 23.85 38.62 10.58
N TYR A 237 24.53 37.46 10.48
CA TYR A 237 25.97 37.30 10.71
C TYR A 237 26.68 36.59 9.54
N PRO A 238 26.63 37.15 8.31
CA PRO A 238 27.19 36.46 7.13
C PRO A 238 28.73 36.26 7.17
N GLN A 239 29.42 36.96 8.06
CA GLN A 239 30.87 36.84 8.30
C GLN A 239 31.17 36.27 9.70
N GLY A 240 30.16 35.73 10.40
CA GLY A 240 30.28 35.24 11.76
C GLY A 240 31.13 33.96 11.87
N GLU A 241 31.76 33.78 13.04
CA GLU A 241 32.57 32.60 13.35
C GLU A 241 31.76 31.29 13.29
N GLY A 242 30.44 31.34 13.50
CA GLY A 242 29.53 30.21 13.45
C GLY A 242 29.09 29.79 12.05
N VAL A 243 29.33 30.61 11.00
CA VAL A 243 28.86 30.36 9.64
C VAL A 243 29.17 28.94 9.12
N PRO A 244 30.41 28.42 9.23
CA PRO A 244 30.68 27.05 8.77
C PRO A 244 29.89 25.99 9.50
N ARG A 245 29.69 26.13 10.81
CA ARG A 245 28.92 25.20 11.65
C ARG A 245 27.44 25.26 11.31
N VAL A 246 26.86 26.45 11.16
CA VAL A 246 25.46 26.68 10.83
C VAL A 246 25.13 26.14 9.43
N VAL A 247 25.96 26.37 8.42
CA VAL A 247 25.84 25.85 7.06
C VAL A 247 25.85 24.32 7.08
N GLN A 248 26.74 23.71 7.83
CA GLN A 248 26.82 22.24 7.97
C GLN A 248 25.55 21.67 8.61
N ARG A 249 25.01 22.32 9.65
CA ARG A 249 23.77 21.91 10.31
C ARG A 249 22.55 22.07 9.40
N LEU A 250 22.43 23.20 8.72
CA LEU A 250 21.40 23.44 7.72
C LEU A 250 21.40 22.37 6.62
N ALA A 251 22.60 22.00 6.13
CA ALA A 251 22.75 20.93 5.16
C ALA A 251 22.25 19.57 5.70
N GLY A 252 22.53 19.28 6.98
CA GLY A 252 22.01 18.10 7.68
C GLY A 252 20.48 18.13 7.81
N LEU A 253 19.89 19.25 8.20
CA LEU A 253 18.45 19.44 8.38
C LEU A 253 17.67 19.51 7.07
N SER A 254 18.32 19.86 5.96
CA SER A 254 17.66 19.95 4.63
C SER A 254 17.47 18.60 3.93
N GLY A 255 17.56 17.47 4.63
CA GLY A 255 17.37 16.14 4.05
C GLY A 255 18.50 15.69 3.15
N LYS A 256 19.67 16.32 3.24
CA LYS A 256 20.92 15.94 2.55
C LYS A 256 21.68 14.82 3.27
N SER A 257 21.11 14.11 4.20
CA SER A 257 21.69 12.91 4.78
C SER A 257 21.58 11.74 3.82
N SER A 258 22.39 11.75 2.79
CA SER A 258 22.78 10.55 2.06
C SER A 258 23.78 9.80 2.94
N GLY A 259 23.71 8.45 2.96
CA GLY A 259 24.51 7.56 3.77
C GLY A 259 26.05 7.83 3.75
N PRO A 260 26.83 7.06 4.53
CA PRO A 260 28.21 7.36 4.88
C PRO A 260 29.11 7.39 3.64
N GLY A 261 29.42 8.58 3.18
CA GLY A 261 30.29 8.81 2.04
C GLY A 261 30.67 10.27 1.94
N ILE A 262 31.79 10.62 2.59
CA ILE A 262 32.69 11.77 2.29
C ILE A 262 32.00 13.12 2.38
N VAL A 263 32.38 13.86 3.45
CA VAL A 263 32.29 15.33 3.56
C VAL A 263 33.17 15.94 2.49
N GLU A 264 32.58 16.35 1.37
CA GLU A 264 33.25 17.26 0.44
C GLU A 264 32.71 18.69 0.60
N ALA A 265 33.62 19.63 0.65
CA ALA A 265 33.43 21.05 0.97
C ALA A 265 32.24 21.70 0.28
N ALA A 266 31.58 22.61 1.00
CA ALA A 266 30.57 23.54 0.53
C ALA A 266 31.11 24.32 -0.68
N ASP A 267 30.58 24.01 -1.86
CA ASP A 267 30.44 24.85 -3.05
C ASP A 267 30.21 24.06 -4.36
N LYS A 268 29.66 22.85 -4.31
CA LYS A 268 29.21 22.20 -5.54
C LYS A 268 27.70 21.93 -5.42
N LYS A 269 26.89 22.55 -6.30
CA LYS A 269 25.55 22.06 -6.65
C LYS A 269 25.61 20.54 -6.69
N GLN A 270 24.86 19.86 -5.82
CA GLN A 270 24.88 18.41 -5.80
C GLN A 270 24.58 17.90 -7.20
N ALA A 271 25.52 17.17 -7.79
CA ALA A 271 25.30 16.58 -9.09
C ALA A 271 24.06 15.69 -9.02
N ALA A 272 23.17 15.87 -9.97
CA ALA A 272 21.96 15.06 -10.09
C ALA A 272 22.31 13.57 -10.03
N ARG A 273 21.61 12.82 -9.18
CA ARG A 273 21.84 11.38 -8.99
C ARG A 273 20.76 10.58 -9.67
N TRP A 274 21.17 9.57 -10.41
CA TRP A 274 20.30 8.54 -10.94
C TRP A 274 20.49 7.26 -10.14
N SER A 275 19.41 6.59 -9.82
CA SER A 275 19.42 5.24 -9.27
C SER A 275 18.38 4.40 -9.98
N ALA A 276 18.66 3.10 -10.11
CA ALA A 276 17.70 2.13 -10.61
C ALA A 276 17.65 0.97 -9.61
N PHE A 277 16.45 0.49 -9.33
CA PHE A 277 16.23 -0.65 -8.46
C PHE A 277 14.96 -1.40 -8.88
N GLY A 278 14.89 -2.65 -8.52
CA GLY A 278 13.74 -3.46 -8.91
C GLY A 278 13.98 -4.94 -8.81
N SER A 279 13.10 -5.71 -9.42
CA SER A 279 13.20 -7.14 -9.51
C SER A 279 12.69 -7.68 -10.85
N ILE A 280 13.29 -8.76 -11.32
CA ILE A 280 12.81 -9.55 -12.43
C ILE A 280 12.70 -10.99 -11.95
N SER A 281 11.56 -11.64 -12.18
CA SER A 281 11.34 -13.02 -11.81
C SER A 281 10.78 -13.85 -12.96
N GLY A 282 11.11 -15.14 -12.96
CA GLY A 282 10.51 -16.12 -13.85
C GLY A 282 10.10 -17.35 -13.06
N ARG A 283 8.88 -17.84 -13.28
CA ARG A 283 8.33 -18.98 -12.55
C ARG A 283 7.55 -19.90 -13.48
N TYR A 284 7.81 -21.18 -13.39
CA TYR A 284 7.04 -22.20 -14.07
C TYR A 284 6.05 -22.85 -13.11
N TYR A 285 4.80 -22.94 -13.53
CA TYR A 285 3.70 -23.56 -12.82
C TYR A 285 3.27 -24.83 -13.54
N PHE A 286 3.01 -25.88 -12.78
CA PHE A 286 2.48 -27.13 -13.30
C PHE A 286 1.38 -27.70 -12.41
N GLY A 287 0.45 -28.43 -12.99
CA GLY A 287 -0.64 -29.07 -12.27
C GLY A 287 -1.28 -30.19 -13.09
N SER A 288 -1.68 -31.24 -12.39
CA SER A 288 -2.40 -32.37 -12.96
C SER A 288 -3.53 -32.79 -12.02
N SER A 289 -4.68 -33.05 -12.59
CA SER A 289 -5.87 -33.50 -11.86
C SER A 289 -6.34 -34.84 -12.38
N LYS A 290 -6.73 -35.72 -11.44
CA LYS A 290 -7.50 -36.92 -11.71
C LYS A 290 -8.89 -36.74 -11.09
N ILE A 291 -9.93 -36.87 -11.91
CA ILE A 291 -11.33 -36.70 -11.55
C ILE A 291 -12.02 -38.04 -11.75
N ASP A 292 -12.49 -38.63 -10.66
CA ASP A 292 -13.32 -39.84 -10.67
C ASP A 292 -14.74 -39.42 -10.32
N SER A 293 -15.69 -39.65 -11.23
CA SER A 293 -17.12 -39.33 -11.05
C SER A 293 -17.94 -40.63 -11.07
N THR A 294 -18.69 -40.82 -10.00
CA THR A 294 -19.60 -41.96 -9.86
C THR A 294 -21.03 -41.44 -9.84
N THR A 295 -21.84 -41.87 -10.81
CA THR A 295 -23.26 -41.54 -10.91
C THR A 295 -24.10 -42.78 -10.60
N THR A 296 -25.05 -42.66 -9.70
CA THR A 296 -26.01 -43.71 -9.33
C THR A 296 -27.39 -43.32 -9.80
N PHE A 297 -28.00 -44.11 -10.67
CA PHE A 297 -29.33 -43.91 -11.17
C PHE A 297 -30.09 -45.26 -11.22
N ASN A 298 -31.23 -45.37 -10.55
CA ASN A 298 -32.04 -46.62 -10.48
C ASN A 298 -31.22 -47.86 -10.15
N ASN A 299 -30.35 -47.83 -9.14
CA ASN A 299 -29.40 -48.87 -8.73
C ASN A 299 -28.31 -49.23 -9.76
N ALA A 300 -28.27 -48.58 -10.91
CA ALA A 300 -27.13 -48.66 -11.81
C ALA A 300 -26.05 -47.66 -11.38
N VAL A 301 -24.80 -48.12 -11.38
CA VAL A 301 -23.62 -47.30 -11.02
C VAL A 301 -22.80 -47.16 -12.27
N ASP A 302 -22.58 -45.92 -12.70
CA ASP A 302 -21.63 -45.55 -13.76
C ASP A 302 -20.46 -44.81 -13.15
N THR A 303 -19.24 -45.20 -13.50
CA THR A 303 -17.99 -44.56 -13.02
C THR A 303 -17.15 -44.12 -14.19
N GLN A 304 -16.83 -42.84 -14.23
CA GLN A 304 -16.00 -42.22 -15.23
C GLN A 304 -14.73 -41.64 -14.57
N SER A 305 -13.60 -41.84 -15.20
CA SER A 305 -12.31 -41.29 -14.74
C SER A 305 -11.68 -40.42 -15.83
N LEU A 306 -11.30 -39.21 -15.47
CA LEU A 306 -10.62 -38.28 -16.35
C LEU A 306 -9.31 -37.82 -15.68
N THR A 307 -8.21 -37.93 -16.43
CA THR A 307 -6.92 -37.36 -16.02
C THR A 307 -6.54 -36.26 -17.00
N MET A 308 -6.16 -35.08 -16.49
CA MET A 308 -5.82 -33.93 -17.30
C MET A 308 -4.70 -33.11 -16.67
N THR A 309 -3.89 -32.49 -17.51
CA THR A 309 -3.02 -31.39 -17.10
C THR A 309 -3.88 -30.12 -17.03
N ASP A 310 -4.04 -29.56 -15.83
CA ASP A 310 -4.86 -28.38 -15.59
C ASP A 310 -4.05 -27.09 -15.50
N GLN A 311 -2.71 -27.19 -15.35
CA GLN A 311 -1.81 -26.06 -15.30
C GLN A 311 -0.47 -26.40 -15.93
N SER A 312 -0.05 -25.58 -16.89
CA SER A 312 1.30 -25.62 -17.48
C SER A 312 1.58 -24.24 -18.08
N MET A 313 2.27 -23.38 -17.34
CA MET A 313 2.55 -22.02 -17.76
C MET A 313 3.84 -21.48 -17.15
N PHE A 314 4.47 -20.58 -17.87
CA PHE A 314 5.61 -19.80 -17.39
C PHE A 314 5.22 -18.34 -17.27
N ILE A 315 5.46 -17.75 -16.09
CA ILE A 315 5.16 -16.36 -15.82
C ILE A 315 6.47 -15.62 -15.56
N THR A 316 6.69 -14.53 -16.30
CA THR A 316 7.71 -13.53 -15.95
C THR A 316 7.04 -12.30 -15.33
N THR A 317 7.69 -11.73 -14.33
CA THR A 317 7.23 -10.50 -13.67
C THR A 317 8.38 -9.54 -13.58
N GLU A 318 8.15 -8.31 -14.01
CA GLU A 318 9.11 -7.21 -14.01
C GLU A 318 8.59 -6.07 -13.13
N ASP A 319 9.41 -5.58 -12.22
CA ASP A 319 9.20 -4.36 -11.44
C ASP A 319 10.49 -3.54 -11.44
N VAL A 320 10.49 -2.46 -12.20
CA VAL A 320 11.66 -1.62 -12.41
C VAL A 320 11.32 -0.18 -12.09
N SER A 321 12.11 0.43 -11.22
CA SER A 321 11.99 1.84 -10.87
C SER A 321 13.31 2.56 -11.10
N GLY A 322 13.28 3.65 -11.86
CA GLY A 322 14.38 4.61 -12.01
C GLY A 322 14.05 5.88 -11.26
N ARG A 323 14.97 6.40 -10.47
CA ARG A 323 14.80 7.66 -9.73
C ARG A 323 15.89 8.65 -10.08
N TYR A 324 15.48 9.86 -10.39
CA TYR A 324 16.33 11.02 -10.57
C TYR A 324 16.12 11.98 -9.41
N MET A 325 17.15 12.36 -8.72
CA MET A 325 17.10 13.29 -7.60
C MET A 325 18.08 14.45 -7.81
N SER A 326 17.56 15.67 -7.74
CA SER A 326 18.33 16.90 -7.74
C SER A 326 17.88 17.81 -6.58
N ASP A 327 18.48 18.97 -6.43
CA ASP A 327 18.11 19.94 -5.38
C ASP A 327 16.66 20.48 -5.55
N GLU A 328 16.14 20.47 -6.76
CA GLU A 328 14.83 21.07 -7.09
C GLU A 328 13.75 20.05 -7.41
N LEU A 329 14.16 18.89 -7.95
CA LEU A 329 13.26 17.90 -8.50
C LEU A 329 13.56 16.49 -8.00
N ASP A 330 12.51 15.74 -7.73
CA ASP A 330 12.52 14.29 -7.56
C ASP A 330 11.72 13.69 -8.71
N GLY A 331 12.42 13.06 -9.65
CA GLY A 331 11.81 12.42 -10.82
C GLY A 331 11.79 10.92 -10.67
N ARG A 332 10.74 10.26 -11.16
CA ARG A 332 10.60 8.81 -11.13
C ARG A 332 10.09 8.25 -12.44
N LEU A 333 10.62 7.10 -12.85
CA LEU A 333 10.11 6.28 -13.94
C LEU A 333 9.80 4.91 -13.36
N VAL A 334 8.59 4.41 -13.56
CA VAL A 334 8.14 3.11 -13.05
C VAL A 334 7.62 2.26 -14.19
N PHE A 335 8.10 1.03 -14.27
CA PHE A 335 7.57 0.00 -15.14
C PHE A 335 7.24 -1.25 -14.32
N ARG A 336 6.03 -1.77 -14.48
CA ARG A 336 5.59 -3.04 -13.92
C ARG A 336 4.81 -3.81 -14.95
N GLY A 337 5.22 -5.04 -15.16
CA GLY A 337 4.58 -5.92 -16.11
C GLY A 337 4.63 -7.36 -15.69
N ASN A 338 3.82 -8.17 -16.35
CA ASN A 338 3.98 -9.60 -16.36
C ASN A 338 3.67 -10.17 -17.74
N HIS A 339 4.30 -11.31 -18.04
CA HIS A 339 4.02 -12.07 -19.24
C HIS A 339 3.79 -13.54 -18.86
N THR A 340 2.62 -14.05 -19.20
CA THR A 340 2.23 -15.44 -18.99
C THR A 340 2.28 -16.16 -20.33
N LYS A 341 3.20 -17.12 -20.46
CA LYS A 341 3.23 -18.09 -21.55
C LYS A 341 2.49 -19.33 -21.10
N ASN A 342 1.31 -19.56 -21.66
CA ASN A 342 0.54 -20.77 -21.41
C ASN A 342 0.93 -21.85 -22.41
N PHE A 343 1.14 -23.08 -21.92
CA PHE A 343 1.48 -24.24 -22.75
C PHE A 343 0.28 -25.17 -23.00
N LEU A 344 -0.87 -24.87 -22.39
CA LEU A 344 -2.11 -25.59 -22.64
C LEU A 344 -2.78 -25.04 -23.90
N SER A 345 -3.24 -25.93 -24.80
CA SER A 345 -3.75 -25.58 -26.14
C SER A 345 -4.93 -24.63 -26.16
N ASN A 346 -5.78 -24.65 -25.13
CA ASN A 346 -7.01 -23.84 -25.08
C ASN A 346 -6.90 -22.59 -24.17
N HIS A 347 -5.68 -22.24 -23.76
CA HIS A 347 -5.45 -21.11 -22.87
C HIS A 347 -4.49 -20.12 -23.53
N PRO A 348 -4.94 -18.89 -23.87
CA PRO A 348 -4.08 -17.92 -24.52
C PRO A 348 -2.94 -17.44 -23.61
N SER A 349 -1.79 -17.20 -24.19
CA SER A 349 -0.71 -16.46 -23.53
C SER A 349 -1.11 -15.00 -23.42
N GLN A 350 -0.72 -14.34 -22.32
CA GLN A 350 -1.11 -12.95 -22.01
C GLN A 350 0.11 -12.14 -21.58
N SER A 351 0.13 -10.89 -22.00
CA SER A 351 1.08 -9.88 -21.50
C SER A 351 0.32 -8.73 -20.90
N ARG A 352 0.86 -8.18 -19.83
CA ARG A 352 0.18 -7.15 -19.06
C ARG A 352 1.15 -6.12 -18.54
N VAL A 353 0.82 -4.86 -18.72
CA VAL A 353 1.49 -3.73 -18.08
C VAL A 353 0.57 -3.17 -17.00
N SER A 354 0.95 -3.31 -15.75
CA SER A 354 0.17 -2.83 -14.61
C SER A 354 0.51 -1.40 -14.23
N ALA A 355 1.75 -0.95 -14.45
CA ALA A 355 2.17 0.43 -14.32
C ALA A 355 3.22 0.77 -15.37
N LEU A 356 3.12 1.97 -15.95
CA LEU A 356 4.12 2.56 -16.83
C LEU A 356 3.93 4.07 -16.75
N TYR A 357 4.63 4.73 -15.86
CA TYR A 357 4.48 6.16 -15.69
C TYR A 357 5.80 6.87 -15.37
N GLY A 358 5.84 8.14 -15.74
CA GLY A 358 6.80 9.12 -15.25
C GLY A 358 6.16 10.04 -14.23
N GLU A 359 6.88 10.38 -13.18
CA GLU A 359 6.47 11.29 -12.12
C GLU A 359 7.54 12.33 -11.88
N ILE A 360 7.13 13.56 -11.63
CA ILE A 360 7.98 14.67 -11.22
C ILE A 360 7.34 15.32 -9.98
N LYS A 361 8.11 15.42 -8.91
CA LYS A 361 7.73 16.12 -7.67
C LYS A 361 8.68 17.27 -7.42
N GLY A 362 8.15 18.46 -7.13
CA GLY A 362 8.94 19.59 -6.66
C GLY A 362 9.45 19.34 -5.24
N ARG A 363 10.72 19.68 -4.98
CA ARG A 363 11.30 19.57 -3.62
C ARG A 363 11.21 20.88 -2.83
N LYS A 364 11.16 21.99 -3.54
CA LYS A 364 11.03 23.35 -2.96
C LYS A 364 9.60 23.89 -3.06
N GLN A 365 8.80 23.32 -3.95
CA GLN A 365 7.42 23.71 -4.19
C GLN A 365 6.56 22.44 -4.16
N ASP A 366 5.42 22.53 -3.52
CA ASP A 366 4.52 21.39 -3.30
C ASP A 366 3.69 21.11 -4.57
N TYR A 367 4.34 20.58 -5.61
CA TYR A 367 3.65 20.07 -6.78
C TYR A 367 4.10 18.66 -7.13
N LEU A 368 3.17 17.91 -7.70
CA LEU A 368 3.41 16.60 -8.30
C LEU A 368 2.71 16.53 -9.65
N LEU A 369 3.40 15.97 -10.64
CA LEU A 369 2.82 15.64 -11.94
C LEU A 369 3.19 14.20 -12.29
N ARG A 370 2.19 13.38 -12.62
CA ARG A 370 2.38 12.00 -13.05
C ARG A 370 1.69 11.75 -14.36
N MET A 371 2.36 11.09 -15.30
CA MET A 371 1.86 10.80 -16.65
C MET A 371 2.10 9.34 -17.00
N GLY A 372 1.09 8.66 -17.52
CA GLY A 372 1.16 7.29 -18.00
C GLY A 372 0.12 6.37 -17.35
N ARG A 373 0.37 5.05 -17.39
CA ARG A 373 -0.48 4.04 -16.75
C ARG A 373 -0.22 4.01 -15.25
N GLN A 374 -1.21 4.35 -14.47
CA GLN A 374 -1.10 4.56 -13.03
C GLN A 374 -2.38 4.17 -12.30
N SER A 375 -2.27 3.97 -10.98
CA SER A 375 -3.42 3.84 -10.09
C SER A 375 -3.87 5.20 -9.58
N SER A 376 -5.16 5.36 -9.30
CA SER A 376 -5.70 6.59 -8.72
C SER A 376 -5.19 6.80 -7.29
N LEU A 377 -4.80 8.04 -7.01
CA LEU A 377 -4.43 8.48 -5.66
C LEU A 377 -5.63 8.98 -4.83
N GLY A 378 -6.84 8.91 -5.37
CA GLY A 378 -8.07 9.43 -4.77
C GLY A 378 -9.00 10.06 -5.82
N GLY A 379 -9.95 10.90 -5.39
CA GLY A 379 -10.78 11.70 -6.29
C GLY A 379 -11.86 10.93 -7.07
N GLY A 380 -12.35 9.81 -6.55
CA GLY A 380 -13.50 9.07 -7.11
C GLY A 380 -13.21 8.25 -8.38
N VAL A 381 -11.97 8.24 -8.87
CA VAL A 381 -11.57 7.39 -10.00
C VAL A 381 -11.47 5.94 -9.53
N LEU A 382 -12.24 5.07 -10.18
CA LEU A 382 -12.34 3.66 -9.85
C LEU A 382 -11.45 2.84 -10.80
N GLY A 383 -10.29 2.42 -10.33
CA GLY A 383 -9.37 1.56 -11.08
C GLY A 383 -8.12 2.28 -11.61
N ARG A 384 -7.34 1.54 -12.40
CA ARG A 384 -6.16 2.07 -13.10
C ARG A 384 -6.55 2.82 -14.35
N PHE A 385 -5.69 3.76 -14.73
CA PHE A 385 -5.93 4.57 -15.93
C PHE A 385 -4.64 4.96 -16.63
N ASP A 386 -4.78 5.22 -17.91
CA ASP A 386 -3.78 5.85 -18.76
C ASP A 386 -4.12 7.34 -18.86
N GLY A 387 -3.25 8.22 -18.34
CA GLY A 387 -3.58 9.64 -18.30
C GLY A 387 -2.61 10.49 -17.51
N LEU A 388 -3.10 11.64 -17.08
CA LEU A 388 -2.39 12.63 -16.29
C LEU A 388 -3.02 12.76 -14.91
N ALA A 389 -2.18 12.86 -13.89
CA ALA A 389 -2.58 13.26 -12.54
C ALA A 389 -1.61 14.34 -12.05
N GLY A 390 -2.15 15.38 -11.43
CA GLY A 390 -1.35 16.47 -10.89
C GLY A 390 -1.90 16.94 -9.56
N SER A 391 -1.02 17.43 -8.68
CA SER A 391 -1.40 18.08 -7.44
C SER A 391 -0.55 19.32 -7.18
N TYR A 392 -1.12 20.28 -6.44
CA TYR A 392 -0.46 21.50 -6.02
C TYR A 392 -0.94 21.88 -4.62
N GLY A 393 0.01 22.23 -3.74
CA GLY A 393 -0.23 22.62 -2.36
C GLY A 393 -0.01 21.49 -1.34
N ASP A 394 -0.03 21.85 -0.05
CA ASP A 394 0.17 20.93 1.07
C ASP A 394 -1.19 20.40 1.56
N ALA A 395 -1.29 19.09 1.75
CA ALA A 395 -2.50 18.44 2.26
C ALA A 395 -2.82 18.81 3.72
N SER A 396 -1.85 19.27 4.51
CA SER A 396 -2.07 19.75 5.88
C SER A 396 -2.82 21.08 5.92
N ASP A 397 -2.69 21.92 4.88
CA ASP A 397 -3.42 23.18 4.70
C ASP A 397 -4.47 22.99 3.59
N MET A 398 -4.08 23.11 2.34
CA MET A 398 -4.96 22.91 1.18
C MET A 398 -4.19 22.39 -0.02
N ARG A 399 -4.60 21.25 -0.55
CA ARG A 399 -4.04 20.66 -1.76
C ARG A 399 -5.11 20.48 -2.82
N TYR A 400 -4.84 20.98 -4.01
CA TYR A 400 -5.68 20.84 -5.19
C TYR A 400 -5.14 19.70 -6.06
N ASN A 401 -6.04 18.79 -6.49
CA ASN A 401 -5.68 17.68 -7.34
C ASN A 401 -6.53 17.70 -8.60
N GLY A 402 -5.92 17.39 -9.73
CA GLY A 402 -6.58 17.22 -11.01
C GLY A 402 -6.20 15.88 -11.64
N VAL A 403 -7.14 15.24 -12.29
CA VAL A 403 -6.91 13.96 -12.96
C VAL A 403 -7.72 13.89 -14.25
N LEU A 404 -7.11 13.36 -15.30
CA LEU A 404 -7.79 13.08 -16.56
C LEU A 404 -7.17 11.84 -17.23
N GLY A 405 -8.00 11.06 -17.89
CA GLY A 405 -7.49 9.86 -18.52
C GLY A 405 -8.59 8.93 -19.02
N ARG A 406 -8.15 7.71 -19.26
CA ARG A 406 -8.96 6.59 -19.74
C ARG A 406 -8.71 5.39 -18.84
N LEU A 407 -9.78 4.74 -18.36
CA LEU A 407 -9.64 3.55 -17.52
C LEU A 407 -8.94 2.43 -18.30
N ALA A 408 -7.94 1.80 -17.65
CA ALA A 408 -7.08 0.80 -18.27
C ALA A 408 -7.52 -0.65 -18.03
N ASP A 409 -8.47 -0.85 -17.10
CA ASP A 409 -8.89 -2.19 -16.65
C ASP A 409 -10.05 -2.78 -17.49
N TYR A 410 -10.30 -2.23 -18.66
CA TYR A 410 -11.31 -2.71 -19.59
C TYR A 410 -10.67 -3.44 -20.77
N SER A 411 -11.23 -4.60 -21.08
CA SER A 411 -10.74 -5.45 -22.19
C SER A 411 -11.10 -4.96 -23.58
N ASP A 412 -12.02 -3.98 -23.68
CA ASP A 412 -12.49 -3.46 -24.94
C ASP A 412 -11.78 -2.16 -25.35
N SER A 413 -11.82 -1.86 -26.64
CA SER A 413 -11.22 -0.65 -27.22
C SER A 413 -11.92 0.63 -26.78
N GLN A 414 -13.05 0.54 -26.05
CA GLN A 414 -13.93 1.66 -25.71
C GLN A 414 -13.98 1.90 -24.19
N ALA A 415 -12.83 1.83 -23.55
CA ALA A 415 -12.69 2.09 -22.13
C ALA A 415 -13.18 3.52 -21.78
N PRO A 416 -13.86 3.70 -20.64
CA PRO A 416 -14.34 4.99 -20.20
C PRO A 416 -13.24 6.04 -20.09
N GLN A 417 -13.54 7.25 -20.54
CA GLN A 417 -12.71 8.44 -20.37
C GLN A 417 -13.26 9.28 -19.22
N PHE A 418 -12.40 9.97 -18.50
CA PHE A 418 -12.84 10.77 -17.36
C PHE A 418 -11.99 12.02 -17.16
N ILE A 419 -12.58 12.98 -16.46
CA ILE A 419 -11.92 14.13 -15.85
C ILE A 419 -12.44 14.29 -14.45
N GLY A 420 -11.57 14.57 -13.51
CA GLY A 420 -11.90 14.76 -12.11
C GLY A 420 -11.01 15.79 -11.44
N ALA A 421 -11.52 16.33 -10.35
CA ALA A 421 -10.77 17.22 -9.46
C ALA A 421 -11.12 16.93 -8.01
N SER A 422 -10.17 17.17 -7.11
CA SER A 422 -10.40 17.11 -5.67
C SER A 422 -9.64 18.19 -4.92
N VAL A 423 -10.12 18.48 -3.71
CA VAL A 423 -9.45 19.36 -2.76
C VAL A 423 -9.30 18.59 -1.46
N ASP A 424 -8.07 18.54 -0.95
CA ASP A 424 -7.75 17.97 0.35
C ASP A 424 -7.43 19.12 1.32
N SER A 425 -7.95 19.05 2.54
CA SER A 425 -7.65 20.00 3.62
C SER A 425 -7.63 19.27 4.97
N GLY A 426 -6.44 19.06 5.51
CA GLY A 426 -6.24 18.26 6.70
C GLY A 426 -6.84 16.86 6.59
N PRO A 427 -7.82 16.50 7.47
CA PRO A 427 -8.44 15.18 7.44
C PRO A 427 -9.53 15.02 6.36
N TYR A 428 -9.92 16.06 5.66
CA TYR A 428 -11.04 16.06 4.73
C TYR A 428 -10.56 16.06 3.27
N SER A 429 -11.32 15.40 2.40
CA SER A 429 -11.18 15.48 0.95
C SER A 429 -12.58 15.54 0.33
N VAL A 430 -12.74 16.39 -0.69
CA VAL A 430 -13.95 16.42 -1.50
C VAL A 430 -13.56 16.33 -2.96
N TYR A 431 -14.37 15.62 -3.77
CA TYR A 431 -14.06 15.43 -5.16
C TYR A 431 -15.29 15.49 -6.07
N GLY A 432 -15.04 15.78 -7.35
CA GLY A 432 -16.00 15.66 -8.43
C GLY A 432 -15.39 14.92 -9.61
N LEU A 433 -16.18 14.08 -10.27
CA LEU A 433 -15.79 13.26 -11.41
C LEU A 433 -16.86 13.31 -12.50
N ASN A 434 -16.43 13.43 -13.75
CA ASN A 434 -17.26 13.22 -14.93
C ASN A 434 -16.62 12.14 -15.81
N GLN A 435 -17.37 11.09 -16.12
CA GLN A 435 -16.91 9.95 -16.91
C GLN A 435 -17.85 9.70 -18.08
N THR A 436 -17.29 9.37 -19.24
CA THR A 436 -18.02 9.04 -20.45
C THR A 436 -17.56 7.70 -21.03
N ALA A 437 -18.46 6.95 -21.61
CA ALA A 437 -18.17 5.73 -22.34
C ALA A 437 -18.75 5.87 -23.77
N GLU A 438 -17.91 5.74 -24.79
CA GLU A 438 -18.29 5.92 -26.21
C GLU A 438 -19.00 7.27 -26.48
N GLY A 439 -18.58 8.35 -25.79
CA GLY A 439 -19.23 9.67 -25.87
C GLY A 439 -20.52 9.82 -25.08
N VAL A 440 -21.06 8.74 -24.49
CA VAL A 440 -22.25 8.74 -23.64
C VAL A 440 -21.84 9.04 -22.21
N LEU A 441 -22.63 9.86 -21.49
CA LEU A 441 -22.38 10.12 -20.07
C LEU A 441 -22.53 8.80 -19.28
N ASP A 442 -21.42 8.31 -18.78
CA ASP A 442 -21.32 7.06 -18.06
C ASP A 442 -21.61 7.26 -16.56
N ARG A 443 -20.89 8.21 -15.94
CA ARG A 443 -20.97 8.49 -14.52
C ARG A 443 -20.66 9.96 -14.25
N ARG A 444 -21.41 10.58 -13.31
CA ARG A 444 -21.09 11.91 -12.78
C ARG A 444 -21.23 11.87 -11.29
N ALA A 445 -20.10 11.87 -10.59
CA ALA A 445 -20.08 11.65 -9.16
C ALA A 445 -19.52 12.85 -8.40
N VAL A 446 -20.02 13.01 -7.19
CA VAL A 446 -19.43 13.86 -6.15
C VAL A 446 -19.23 13.00 -4.90
N GLY A 447 -18.16 13.27 -4.17
CA GLY A 447 -17.90 12.50 -2.97
C GLY A 447 -17.07 13.28 -1.95
N ALA A 448 -17.04 12.72 -0.75
CA ALA A 448 -16.26 13.25 0.36
C ALA A 448 -15.59 12.09 1.11
N GLU A 449 -14.42 12.37 1.65
CA GLU A 449 -13.66 11.48 2.50
C GLU A 449 -13.27 12.19 3.80
N TRP A 450 -13.28 11.47 4.89
CA TRP A 450 -12.78 11.91 6.19
C TRP A 450 -11.83 10.88 6.75
N ARG A 451 -10.70 11.35 7.30
CA ARG A 451 -9.62 10.54 7.85
C ARG A 451 -9.30 11.02 9.27
N TYR A 452 -9.30 10.12 10.21
CA TYR A 452 -8.89 10.36 11.58
C TYR A 452 -7.74 9.47 11.95
N TYR A 453 -6.71 10.04 12.55
CA TYR A 453 -5.53 9.29 12.97
C TYR A 453 -4.92 9.93 14.22
N VAL A 454 -4.95 9.22 15.35
CA VAL A 454 -4.34 9.66 16.62
C VAL A 454 -3.72 8.44 17.32
N GLY A 455 -2.40 8.43 17.45
CA GLY A 455 -1.67 7.31 18.03
C GLY A 455 -1.92 6.00 17.27
N LYS A 456 -2.42 4.98 17.95
CA LYS A 456 -2.81 3.68 17.39
C LYS A 456 -4.27 3.63 16.90
N ASN A 457 -5.03 4.72 17.05
CA ASN A 457 -6.43 4.81 16.68
C ASN A 457 -6.57 5.43 15.29
N SER A 458 -7.42 4.85 14.45
CA SER A 458 -7.70 5.37 13.11
C SER A 458 -9.16 5.21 12.73
N ALA A 459 -9.69 6.14 11.95
CA ALA A 459 -10.98 6.00 11.31
C ALA A 459 -10.97 6.64 9.91
N TYR A 460 -11.75 6.06 9.01
CA TYR A 460 -11.95 6.53 7.66
C TYR A 460 -13.43 6.46 7.31
N ALA A 461 -13.95 7.52 6.74
CA ALA A 461 -15.29 7.54 6.16
C ALA A 461 -15.23 8.06 4.73
N MET A 462 -16.08 7.51 3.87
CA MET A 462 -16.21 7.91 2.48
C MET A 462 -17.65 7.82 2.04
N VAL A 463 -18.09 8.80 1.25
CA VAL A 463 -19.40 8.81 0.57
C VAL A 463 -19.17 9.18 -0.90
N ASP A 464 -19.77 8.42 -1.79
CA ASP A 464 -19.77 8.63 -3.25
C ASP A 464 -21.21 8.62 -3.75
N TYR A 465 -21.69 9.75 -4.26
CA TYR A 465 -23.02 9.93 -4.81
C TYR A 465 -22.96 10.22 -6.30
N ASP A 466 -23.68 9.43 -7.08
CA ASP A 466 -23.77 9.63 -8.53
C ASP A 466 -24.96 10.53 -8.89
N ILE A 467 -24.65 11.70 -9.44
CA ILE A 467 -25.64 12.71 -9.85
C ILE A 467 -26.42 12.24 -11.10
N ASN A 468 -25.76 11.50 -12.02
CA ASN A 468 -26.40 10.99 -13.22
C ASN A 468 -27.46 9.95 -12.90
N PHE A 469 -27.15 9.02 -11.99
CA PHE A 469 -28.05 7.98 -11.50
C PHE A 469 -28.95 8.44 -10.35
N LYS A 470 -28.69 9.61 -9.76
CA LYS A 470 -29.36 10.14 -8.56
C LYS A 470 -29.37 9.12 -7.41
N ALA A 471 -28.25 8.45 -7.20
CA ALA A 471 -28.14 7.34 -6.26
C ALA A 471 -26.80 7.32 -5.54
N LEU A 472 -26.81 6.82 -4.31
CA LEU A 472 -25.62 6.51 -3.54
C LEU A 472 -24.91 5.32 -4.20
N ASN A 473 -23.68 5.54 -4.66
CA ASN A 473 -22.84 4.49 -5.25
C ASN A 473 -22.08 3.72 -4.17
N ALA A 474 -21.50 4.45 -3.19
CA ALA A 474 -20.81 3.85 -2.06
C ALA A 474 -20.88 4.75 -0.82
N ALA A 475 -20.98 4.13 0.35
CA ALA A 475 -20.75 4.77 1.64
C ALA A 475 -20.01 3.78 2.54
N GLN A 476 -18.95 4.25 3.18
CA GLN A 476 -18.07 3.42 3.98
C GLN A 476 -17.65 4.11 5.25
N LEU A 477 -17.57 3.33 6.33
CA LEU A 477 -16.98 3.72 7.59
C LEU A 477 -16.15 2.56 8.12
N MET A 478 -14.89 2.79 8.42
CA MET A 478 -14.01 1.78 9.02
C MET A 478 -13.04 2.41 10.00
N GLY A 479 -12.48 1.60 10.89
CA GLY A 479 -11.47 2.08 11.82
C GLY A 479 -10.91 1.01 12.71
N THR A 480 -9.89 1.43 13.48
CA THR A 480 -9.27 0.64 14.54
C THR A 480 -9.21 1.49 15.81
N ALA A 481 -9.52 0.86 16.93
CA ALA A 481 -9.39 1.45 18.26
C ALA A 481 -8.51 0.53 19.11
N TYR A 482 -7.51 1.09 19.78
CA TYR A 482 -6.62 0.36 20.66
C TYR A 482 -6.85 0.79 22.11
N ASP A 483 -7.08 -0.17 22.96
CA ASP A 483 -7.22 0.00 24.40
C ASP A 483 -5.92 -0.42 25.11
N GLU A 484 -5.21 0.54 25.70
CA GLU A 484 -3.94 0.30 26.38
C GLU A 484 -4.10 -0.49 27.68
N ALA A 485 -5.23 -0.36 28.39
CA ALA A 485 -5.43 -1.02 29.67
C ALA A 485 -5.61 -2.54 29.53
N PHE A 486 -6.22 -2.97 28.44
CA PHE A 486 -6.47 -4.40 28.14
C PHE A 486 -5.54 -4.95 27.08
N ASP A 487 -4.69 -4.11 26.47
CA ASP A 487 -3.85 -4.46 25.32
C ASP A 487 -4.66 -5.13 24.20
N VAL A 488 -5.77 -4.48 23.81
CA VAL A 488 -6.72 -4.99 22.82
C VAL A 488 -6.86 -4.03 21.68
N SER A 489 -6.77 -4.53 20.46
CA SER A 489 -7.12 -3.80 19.24
C SER A 489 -8.49 -4.24 18.74
N LEU A 490 -9.41 -3.30 18.61
CA LEU A 490 -10.72 -3.48 18.00
C LEU A 490 -10.71 -2.89 16.59
N SER A 491 -11.28 -3.60 15.64
CA SER A 491 -11.44 -3.11 14.26
C SER A 491 -12.91 -3.22 13.84
N PHE A 492 -13.38 -2.25 13.07
CA PHE A 492 -14.75 -2.29 12.54
C PHE A 492 -14.79 -1.81 11.09
N MET A 493 -15.78 -2.27 10.34
CA MET A 493 -16.10 -1.79 8.99
C MET A 493 -17.60 -1.88 8.74
N LEU A 494 -18.16 -0.79 8.20
CA LEU A 494 -19.50 -0.72 7.63
C LEU A 494 -19.35 -0.29 6.18
N ASP A 495 -19.97 -1.00 5.27
CA ASP A 495 -19.89 -0.76 3.84
C ASP A 495 -21.22 -0.91 3.17
N HIS A 496 -21.61 0.10 2.41
CA HIS A 496 -22.77 0.11 1.51
C HIS A 496 -22.29 0.47 0.12
N ARG A 497 -22.57 -0.35 -0.87
CA ARG A 497 -22.15 -0.09 -2.24
C ARG A 497 -23.05 -0.70 -3.30
N LYS A 498 -23.02 -0.10 -4.47
CA LYS A 498 -23.53 -0.71 -5.68
C LYS A 498 -22.50 -1.70 -6.23
N THR A 499 -22.97 -2.86 -6.67
CA THR A 499 -22.14 -3.98 -7.15
C THR A 499 -22.70 -4.51 -8.48
N PRO A 500 -21.97 -4.29 -9.59
CA PRO A 500 -20.80 -3.44 -9.73
C PRO A 500 -21.12 -1.97 -9.43
N SER A 501 -20.10 -1.12 -9.33
CA SER A 501 -20.29 0.34 -9.16
C SER A 501 -21.16 0.92 -10.28
N LEU A 502 -21.89 1.99 -9.97
CA LEU A 502 -22.76 2.66 -10.93
C LEU A 502 -22.00 3.08 -12.18
N SER A 503 -22.45 2.59 -13.30
CA SER A 503 -21.95 2.87 -14.65
C SER A 503 -23.05 2.56 -15.65
N ILE A 504 -23.16 3.38 -16.69
CA ILE A 504 -24.08 3.11 -17.79
C ILE A 504 -23.75 1.78 -18.49
N ARG A 505 -22.48 1.35 -18.40
CA ARG A 505 -21.99 0.08 -18.96
C ARG A 505 -22.59 -1.14 -18.28
N ASN A 506 -23.18 -1.00 -17.10
CA ASN A 506 -23.92 -2.10 -16.45
C ASN A 506 -25.10 -2.56 -17.30
N ALA A 507 -25.62 -1.68 -18.19
CA ALA A 507 -26.63 -2.05 -19.19
C ALA A 507 -26.14 -3.10 -20.21
N LEU A 508 -24.84 -3.29 -20.37
CA LEU A 508 -24.26 -4.29 -21.28
C LEU A 508 -24.29 -5.71 -20.74
N TYR A 509 -24.54 -5.91 -19.46
CA TYR A 509 -24.68 -7.26 -18.90
C TYR A 509 -25.87 -7.98 -19.57
N GLY A 510 -25.56 -9.10 -20.25
CA GLY A 510 -26.58 -9.88 -20.99
C GLY A 510 -27.12 -9.19 -22.23
N ALA A 511 -26.58 -8.06 -22.68
CA ALA A 511 -26.93 -7.42 -23.94
C ALA A 511 -26.38 -8.20 -25.13
N ALA A 512 -27.05 -8.07 -26.30
CA ALA A 512 -26.59 -8.63 -27.55
C ALA A 512 -25.53 -7.77 -28.24
N THR A 513 -25.10 -6.70 -27.60
CA THR A 513 -24.07 -5.76 -28.08
C THR A 513 -23.06 -5.44 -26.97
N THR A 514 -21.87 -5.08 -27.34
CA THR A 514 -20.81 -4.55 -26.43
C THR A 514 -20.72 -3.02 -26.50
N SER A 515 -21.57 -2.35 -27.31
CA SER A 515 -21.54 -0.90 -27.52
C SER A 515 -22.65 -0.19 -26.76
N ILE A 516 -22.29 0.79 -25.93
CA ILE A 516 -23.23 1.67 -25.24
C ILE A 516 -23.89 2.64 -26.20
N SER A 517 -23.17 3.14 -27.19
CA SER A 517 -23.73 4.04 -28.22
C SER A 517 -24.80 3.34 -29.05
N ALA A 518 -24.63 2.05 -29.34
CA ALA A 518 -25.67 1.24 -30.01
C ALA A 518 -26.93 1.10 -29.17
N LEU A 519 -26.80 0.84 -27.85
CA LEU A 519 -27.94 0.81 -26.94
C LEU A 519 -28.63 2.18 -26.85
N GLN A 520 -27.87 3.27 -26.81
CA GLN A 520 -28.45 4.61 -26.73
C GLN A 520 -29.21 5.00 -28.01
N GLN A 521 -28.83 4.50 -29.18
CA GLN A 521 -29.60 4.68 -30.41
C GLN A 521 -30.93 3.92 -30.39
N ALA A 522 -31.01 2.82 -29.65
CA ALA A 522 -32.19 1.97 -29.54
C ALA A 522 -33.14 2.37 -28.42
N MET A 523 -32.73 3.21 -27.47
CA MET A 523 -33.54 3.61 -26.31
C MET A 523 -33.17 5.01 -25.82
N SER A 524 -34.07 5.62 -25.00
CA SER A 524 -33.79 6.92 -24.41
C SER A 524 -32.68 6.83 -23.33
N ALA A 525 -32.00 7.94 -23.07
CA ALA A 525 -30.98 8.02 -22.03
C ALA A 525 -31.50 7.66 -20.63
N SER A 526 -32.78 7.94 -20.34
CA SER A 526 -33.41 7.51 -19.08
C SER A 526 -33.59 6.00 -19.03
N ALA A 527 -34.15 5.41 -20.08
CA ALA A 527 -34.36 3.96 -20.16
C ALA A 527 -33.02 3.19 -20.09
N LEU A 528 -31.97 3.73 -20.66
CA LEU A 528 -30.61 3.15 -20.59
C LEU A 528 -30.06 3.20 -19.15
N ARG A 529 -30.25 4.31 -18.41
CA ARG A 529 -29.90 4.39 -16.98
C ARG A 529 -30.69 3.42 -16.13
N ASP A 530 -32.02 3.32 -16.35
CA ASP A 530 -32.91 2.41 -15.62
C ASP A 530 -32.50 0.94 -15.87
N LEU A 531 -32.12 0.60 -17.10
CA LEU A 531 -31.59 -0.70 -17.46
C LEU A 531 -30.26 -1.00 -16.72
N ALA A 532 -29.34 -0.04 -16.71
CA ALA A 532 -28.08 -0.17 -15.99
C ALA A 532 -28.30 -0.34 -14.49
N MET A 533 -29.23 0.43 -13.91
CA MET A 533 -29.61 0.31 -12.49
C MET A 533 -30.25 -1.03 -12.18
N ALA A 534 -31.14 -1.53 -13.03
CA ALA A 534 -31.80 -2.84 -12.88
C ALA A 534 -30.79 -4.00 -12.90
N ARG A 535 -29.62 -3.80 -13.51
CA ARG A 535 -28.53 -4.79 -13.60
C ARG A 535 -27.43 -4.56 -12.55
N THR A 536 -27.72 -3.73 -11.56
CA THR A 536 -26.77 -3.36 -10.48
C THR A 536 -27.36 -3.78 -9.14
N ALA A 537 -26.69 -4.67 -8.42
CA ALA A 537 -27.08 -5.07 -7.07
C ALA A 537 -26.60 -4.03 -6.03
N THR A 538 -27.08 -4.17 -4.80
CA THR A 538 -26.59 -3.41 -3.63
C THR A 538 -26.00 -4.39 -2.63
N THR A 539 -24.79 -4.16 -2.19
CA THR A 539 -24.14 -4.94 -1.13
C THR A 539 -24.03 -4.09 0.12
N ASN A 540 -24.46 -4.64 1.25
CA ASN A 540 -24.27 -4.09 2.58
C ASN A 540 -23.38 -5.06 3.37
N MET A 541 -22.41 -4.56 4.11
CA MET A 541 -21.51 -5.37 4.93
C MET A 541 -21.21 -4.68 6.24
N GLY A 542 -21.20 -5.45 7.32
CA GLY A 542 -20.70 -5.06 8.63
C GLY A 542 -19.70 -6.09 9.12
N GLN A 543 -18.60 -5.62 9.71
CA GLN A 543 -17.57 -6.47 10.29
C GLN A 543 -17.03 -5.83 11.56
N ILE A 544 -16.76 -6.66 12.56
CA ILE A 544 -16.09 -6.32 13.80
C ILE A 544 -15.04 -7.38 14.06
N GLY A 545 -13.82 -6.93 14.38
CA GLY A 545 -12.70 -7.80 14.72
C GLY A 545 -12.04 -7.38 16.02
N ILE A 546 -11.41 -8.33 16.68
CA ILE A 546 -10.65 -8.16 17.91
C ILE A 546 -9.30 -8.84 17.75
N THR A 547 -8.25 -8.22 18.27
CA THR A 547 -6.91 -8.81 18.34
C THR A 547 -6.33 -8.52 19.73
N LYS A 548 -5.77 -9.55 20.36
CA LYS A 548 -5.15 -9.45 21.67
C LYS A 548 -3.86 -10.28 21.73
N PRO A 549 -2.71 -9.70 22.09
CA PRO A 549 -1.56 -10.45 22.55
C PRO A 549 -1.91 -11.19 23.85
N LEU A 550 -1.67 -12.50 23.89
CA LEU A 550 -1.87 -13.28 25.08
C LEU A 550 -0.62 -13.29 25.98
N ASN A 551 0.52 -13.25 25.32
CA ASN A 551 1.87 -13.12 25.92
C ASN A 551 2.87 -12.79 24.80
N GLU A 552 4.17 -12.76 25.09
CA GLU A 552 5.24 -12.46 24.13
C GLU A 552 5.28 -13.41 22.92
N LYS A 553 4.74 -14.62 23.02
CA LYS A 553 4.78 -15.63 21.99
C LYS A 553 3.46 -15.84 21.27
N TRP A 554 2.34 -15.48 21.87
CA TRP A 554 1.02 -15.82 21.35
C TRP A 554 0.11 -14.60 21.17
N GLN A 555 -0.58 -14.54 20.05
CA GLN A 555 -1.59 -13.53 19.72
C GLN A 555 -2.88 -14.21 19.28
N LEU A 556 -4.02 -13.78 19.81
CA LEU A 556 -5.36 -14.21 19.43
C LEU A 556 -6.04 -13.12 18.61
N GLY A 557 -6.63 -13.52 17.50
CA GLY A 557 -7.49 -12.67 16.67
C GLY A 557 -8.82 -13.35 16.38
N GLY A 558 -9.86 -12.56 16.17
CA GLY A 558 -11.16 -13.08 15.72
C GLY A 558 -12.00 -11.98 15.10
N ASP A 559 -12.89 -12.34 14.18
CA ASP A 559 -13.82 -11.40 13.54
C ASP A 559 -15.17 -12.04 13.23
N VAL A 560 -16.18 -11.19 13.26
CA VAL A 560 -17.53 -11.48 12.81
C VAL A 560 -17.85 -10.56 11.65
N ARG A 561 -18.31 -11.14 10.55
CA ARG A 561 -18.74 -10.44 9.35
C ARG A 561 -20.13 -10.85 8.96
N VAL A 562 -20.95 -9.86 8.61
CA VAL A 562 -22.29 -10.06 8.03
C VAL A 562 -22.35 -9.26 6.75
N SER A 563 -22.74 -9.87 5.65
CA SER A 563 -22.96 -9.20 4.37
C SER A 563 -24.30 -9.62 3.77
N ASP A 564 -24.90 -8.72 3.00
CA ASP A 564 -26.13 -8.95 2.27
C ASP A 564 -26.02 -8.33 0.88
N THR A 565 -26.23 -9.12 -0.16
CA THR A 565 -26.26 -8.64 -1.54
C THR A 565 -27.66 -8.82 -2.10
N SER A 566 -28.26 -7.70 -2.48
CA SER A 566 -29.63 -7.68 -3.03
C SER A 566 -29.74 -8.48 -4.33
N GLY A 567 -30.91 -8.94 -4.63
CA GLY A 567 -31.26 -9.41 -5.97
C GLY A 567 -31.31 -8.27 -6.97
N THR A 568 -31.38 -8.65 -8.24
CA THR A 568 -31.66 -7.75 -9.36
C THR A 568 -32.97 -8.18 -10.05
N PRO A 569 -33.83 -7.24 -10.47
CA PRO A 569 -35.08 -7.59 -11.16
C PRO A 569 -34.82 -8.18 -12.56
N ALA A 570 -35.78 -8.83 -13.14
CA ALA A 570 -35.74 -9.16 -14.57
C ALA A 570 -35.63 -7.87 -15.39
N SER A 571 -34.81 -7.89 -16.41
CA SER A 571 -34.51 -6.68 -17.18
C SER A 571 -34.23 -6.97 -18.66
N GLY A 572 -34.56 -6.00 -19.51
CA GLY A 572 -34.43 -6.14 -20.96
C GLY A 572 -35.56 -6.98 -21.59
N ALA A 573 -35.39 -7.34 -22.87
CA ALA A 573 -36.38 -8.14 -23.62
C ALA A 573 -35.65 -9.16 -24.50
N VAL A 574 -36.27 -10.35 -24.62
CA VAL A 574 -35.76 -11.42 -25.50
C VAL A 574 -35.72 -10.95 -26.95
N GLY A 575 -34.66 -11.22 -27.67
CA GLY A 575 -34.49 -10.85 -29.07
C GLY A 575 -34.20 -9.36 -29.32
N SER A 576 -34.15 -8.54 -28.28
CA SER A 576 -33.75 -7.12 -28.41
C SER A 576 -32.22 -6.92 -28.25
N LEU A 577 -31.74 -5.76 -28.67
CA LEU A 577 -30.32 -5.39 -28.55
C LEU A 577 -29.87 -5.33 -27.08
N GLN A 578 -30.78 -4.96 -26.18
CA GLN A 578 -30.53 -4.92 -24.73
C GLN A 578 -30.44 -6.31 -24.09
N GLY A 579 -30.91 -7.39 -24.76
CA GLY A 579 -30.93 -8.72 -24.25
C GLY A 579 -31.89 -8.87 -23.04
N TYR A 580 -32.13 -10.08 -22.61
CA TYR A 580 -32.97 -10.38 -21.45
C TYR A 580 -32.13 -11.02 -20.33
N LEU A 581 -32.25 -10.48 -19.13
CA LEU A 581 -31.74 -11.10 -17.90
C LEU A 581 -32.93 -11.46 -17.00
N ALA A 582 -32.99 -12.71 -16.57
CA ALA A 582 -33.97 -13.15 -15.56
C ALA A 582 -33.64 -12.47 -14.20
N ALA A 583 -34.66 -12.35 -13.38
CA ALA A 583 -34.50 -11.90 -12.01
C ALA A 583 -33.49 -12.80 -11.25
N ASN A 584 -32.54 -12.17 -10.55
CA ASN A 584 -31.62 -12.85 -9.66
C ASN A 584 -32.07 -12.58 -8.21
N PRO A 585 -32.39 -13.61 -7.39
CA PRO A 585 -32.84 -13.40 -6.01
C PRO A 585 -31.77 -12.80 -5.07
N GLY A 586 -30.54 -12.66 -5.53
CA GLY A 586 -29.42 -12.24 -4.71
C GLY A 586 -28.81 -13.39 -3.91
N ARG A 587 -27.82 -13.07 -3.10
CA ARG A 587 -27.13 -14.07 -2.27
C ARG A 587 -27.73 -14.18 -0.86
N GLY A 588 -28.58 -13.23 -0.47
CA GLY A 588 -29.14 -13.15 0.88
C GLY A 588 -28.06 -12.82 1.91
N LYS A 589 -28.35 -13.03 3.18
CA LYS A 589 -27.45 -12.76 4.29
C LYS A 589 -26.38 -13.84 4.41
N GLU A 590 -25.15 -13.44 4.27
CA GLU A 590 -23.96 -14.26 4.52
C GLU A 590 -23.37 -13.87 5.88
N ARG A 591 -23.02 -14.84 6.71
CA ARG A 591 -22.40 -14.66 8.01
C ARG A 591 -21.11 -15.44 8.06
N SER A 592 -20.06 -14.82 8.57
CA SER A 592 -18.77 -15.46 8.80
C SER A 592 -18.30 -15.16 10.23
N LEU A 593 -17.81 -16.19 10.89
CA LEU A 593 -17.10 -16.10 12.15
C LEU A 593 -15.73 -16.70 11.94
N SER A 594 -14.67 -15.95 12.18
CA SER A 594 -13.31 -16.46 12.09
C SER A 594 -12.55 -16.24 13.39
N GLY A 595 -11.66 -17.17 13.70
CA GLY A 595 -10.71 -17.11 14.80
C GLY A 595 -9.33 -17.52 14.32
N GLN A 596 -8.30 -16.84 14.84
CA GLN A 596 -6.91 -17.12 14.51
C GLN A 596 -6.05 -17.04 15.78
N LEU A 597 -5.21 -18.04 15.99
CA LEU A 597 -4.17 -18.07 17.00
C LEU A 597 -2.81 -18.09 16.29
N ILE A 598 -1.95 -17.12 16.59
CA ILE A 598 -0.62 -17.01 16.00
C ILE A 598 0.40 -17.15 17.12
N GLY A 599 1.47 -17.93 16.89
CA GLY A 599 2.57 -18.11 17.83
C GLY A 599 3.92 -18.00 17.15
N SER A 600 4.96 -17.52 17.86
CA SER A 600 6.33 -17.47 17.36
C SER A 600 7.31 -18.09 18.35
N GLY A 601 8.45 -18.56 17.80
CA GLY A 601 9.50 -19.16 18.61
C GLY A 601 9.03 -20.40 19.36
N LEU A 602 8.12 -21.20 18.78
CA LEU A 602 7.56 -22.39 19.42
C LEU A 602 8.49 -23.59 19.30
N TYR A 603 9.09 -23.77 18.13
CA TYR A 603 10.03 -24.85 17.84
C TYR A 603 11.45 -24.31 17.66
N LYS A 604 11.60 -23.21 16.88
CA LYS A 604 12.86 -22.53 16.60
C LYS A 604 12.67 -21.03 16.73
N ALA A 605 13.70 -20.32 17.17
CA ALA A 605 13.67 -18.86 17.19
C ALA A 605 13.34 -18.32 15.79
N GLY A 606 12.34 -17.42 15.68
CA GLY A 606 11.87 -16.84 14.42
C GLY A 606 10.85 -17.67 13.65
N ASP A 607 10.44 -18.87 14.13
CA ASP A 607 9.33 -19.59 13.50
C ASP A 607 8.00 -18.87 13.77
N ILE A 608 7.07 -18.99 12.83
CA ILE A 608 5.70 -18.46 12.94
C ILE A 608 4.73 -19.61 12.72
N TRP A 609 3.82 -19.80 13.66
CA TRP A 609 2.72 -20.74 13.56
C TRP A 609 1.40 -19.99 13.54
N SER A 610 0.50 -20.36 12.64
CA SER A 610 -0.84 -19.80 12.55
C SER A 610 -1.89 -20.91 12.46
N PHE A 611 -2.85 -20.87 13.38
CA PHE A 611 -4.00 -21.77 13.43
C PHE A 611 -5.25 -20.93 13.20
N SER A 612 -6.01 -21.19 12.13
CA SER A 612 -7.21 -20.42 11.79
C SER A 612 -8.40 -21.33 11.63
N ALA A 613 -9.54 -20.92 12.14
CA ALA A 613 -10.82 -21.58 11.94
C ALA A 613 -11.85 -20.57 11.44
N THR A 614 -12.65 -20.95 10.45
CA THR A 614 -13.71 -20.08 9.89
C THR A 614 -15.00 -20.87 9.73
N LEU A 615 -16.09 -20.28 10.17
CA LEU A 615 -17.46 -20.76 9.98
C LEU A 615 -18.18 -19.78 9.07
N ASN A 616 -18.73 -20.28 7.96
CA ASN A 616 -19.50 -19.49 7.01
C ASN A 616 -20.91 -20.06 6.89
N THR A 617 -21.90 -19.18 6.85
CA THR A 617 -23.30 -19.57 6.66
C THR A 617 -24.01 -18.56 5.77
N SER A 618 -24.70 -19.05 4.75
CA SER A 618 -25.60 -18.28 3.88
C SER A 618 -26.87 -19.06 3.61
N SER A 619 -27.81 -18.47 2.87
CA SER A 619 -29.02 -19.16 2.42
C SER A 619 -28.71 -20.39 1.56
N ASN A 620 -27.58 -20.37 0.82
CA ASN A 620 -27.28 -21.38 -0.19
C ASN A 620 -26.21 -22.37 0.24
N VAL A 621 -25.42 -22.01 1.27
CA VAL A 621 -24.20 -22.75 1.67
C VAL A 621 -23.96 -22.57 3.15
N SER A 622 -23.57 -23.64 3.83
CA SER A 622 -22.91 -23.62 5.13
C SER A 622 -21.57 -24.36 5.07
N GLY A 623 -20.54 -23.81 5.68
CA GLY A 623 -19.22 -24.44 5.60
C GLY A 623 -18.31 -24.03 6.75
N ASN A 624 -17.30 -24.84 6.96
CA ASN A 624 -16.21 -24.57 7.89
C ASN A 624 -14.87 -24.87 7.25
N SER A 625 -13.85 -24.16 7.68
CA SER A 625 -12.46 -24.41 7.31
C SER A 625 -11.57 -24.36 8.53
N PHE A 626 -10.55 -25.20 8.51
CA PHE A 626 -9.44 -25.14 9.45
C PHE A 626 -8.15 -25.07 8.66
N TYR A 627 -7.27 -24.15 9.03
CA TYR A 627 -6.03 -23.88 8.34
C TYR A 627 -4.89 -23.79 9.35
N VAL A 628 -3.85 -24.55 9.10
CA VAL A 628 -2.58 -24.50 9.84
C VAL A 628 -1.50 -24.05 8.90
N TYR A 629 -0.71 -23.11 9.33
CA TYR A 629 0.44 -22.60 8.58
C TYR A 629 1.65 -22.50 9.50
N ASN A 630 2.81 -22.82 8.98
CA ASN A 630 4.09 -22.62 9.64
C ASN A 630 5.08 -22.00 8.67
N HIS A 631 5.81 -21.02 9.15
CA HIS A 631 7.00 -20.45 8.53
C HIS A 631 8.21 -20.73 9.40
N MET A 632 9.31 -21.15 8.82
CA MET A 632 10.59 -21.36 9.49
C MET A 632 11.73 -20.81 8.66
N ASP A 633 12.51 -19.92 9.25
CA ASP A 633 13.84 -19.58 8.75
C ASP A 633 14.82 -20.68 9.12
N LEU A 634 15.32 -21.38 8.11
CA LEU A 634 16.37 -22.36 8.25
C LEU A 634 17.75 -21.67 8.12
N ASN A 635 18.80 -22.33 8.61
CA ASN A 635 20.14 -21.78 8.49
C ASN A 635 20.60 -21.68 7.02
N ASN A 636 21.59 -20.85 6.73
CA ASN A 636 22.25 -20.72 5.41
C ASN A 636 21.32 -20.22 4.28
N GLY A 637 20.39 -19.32 4.57
CA GLY A 637 19.55 -18.67 3.55
C GLY A 637 18.38 -19.52 3.05
N TRP A 638 18.06 -20.62 3.71
CA TRP A 638 16.88 -21.42 3.46
C TRP A 638 15.69 -20.93 4.31
N GLY A 639 14.53 -20.83 3.69
CA GLY A 639 13.22 -20.65 4.33
C GLY A 639 12.28 -21.79 3.94
N LEU A 640 11.41 -22.17 4.86
CA LEU A 640 10.41 -23.20 4.66
C LEU A 640 9.04 -22.71 5.12
N ASP A 641 8.08 -22.75 4.21
CA ASP A 641 6.66 -22.54 4.51
C ASP A 641 5.93 -23.87 4.37
N SER A 642 5.08 -24.22 5.31
CA SER A 642 4.20 -25.38 5.21
C SER A 642 2.79 -25.03 5.62
N SER A 643 1.80 -25.60 4.95
CA SER A 643 0.41 -25.38 5.34
C SER A 643 -0.46 -26.62 5.09
N VAL A 644 -1.55 -26.69 5.83
CA VAL A 644 -2.60 -27.69 5.66
C VAL A 644 -3.95 -27.00 5.77
N GLN A 645 -4.81 -27.20 4.78
CA GLN A 645 -6.20 -26.75 4.80
C GLN A 645 -7.14 -27.94 4.85
N LEU A 646 -8.06 -27.90 5.79
CA LEU A 646 -9.23 -28.75 5.86
C LEU A 646 -10.47 -27.88 5.60
N TYR A 647 -11.35 -28.34 4.72
CA TYR A 647 -12.56 -27.62 4.37
C TYR A 647 -13.75 -28.57 4.24
N LYS A 648 -14.89 -28.16 4.76
CA LYS A 648 -16.17 -28.86 4.58
C LYS A 648 -17.27 -27.85 4.31
N GLN A 649 -18.09 -28.12 3.31
CA GLN A 649 -19.23 -27.29 2.91
C GLN A 649 -20.42 -28.17 2.61
N THR A 650 -21.61 -27.71 2.97
CA THR A 650 -22.89 -28.28 2.57
C THR A 650 -23.68 -27.20 1.81
N ASP A 651 -24.17 -27.52 0.62
CA ASP A 651 -24.97 -26.60 -0.17
C ASP A 651 -26.50 -26.78 0.11
N GLN A 652 -27.30 -25.93 -0.51
CA GLN A 652 -28.76 -25.94 -0.37
C GLN A 652 -29.44 -27.25 -0.85
N PHE A 653 -28.72 -28.06 -1.64
CA PHE A 653 -29.20 -29.38 -2.13
C PHE A 653 -28.66 -30.54 -1.29
N ASN A 654 -28.08 -30.24 -0.12
CA ASN A 654 -27.41 -31.17 0.77
C ASN A 654 -26.18 -31.88 0.15
N ALA A 655 -25.61 -31.36 -0.94
CA ALA A 655 -24.35 -31.86 -1.45
C ALA A 655 -23.21 -31.40 -0.52
N VAL A 656 -22.39 -32.38 -0.12
CA VAL A 656 -21.27 -32.15 0.81
C VAL A 656 -19.96 -32.15 0.05
N THR A 657 -19.23 -31.03 0.13
CA THR A 657 -17.88 -30.93 -0.37
C THR A 657 -16.89 -30.96 0.79
N THR A 658 -15.92 -31.85 0.72
CA THR A 658 -14.78 -31.90 1.63
C THR A 658 -13.48 -31.72 0.86
N ARG A 659 -12.51 -30.99 1.43
CA ARG A 659 -11.19 -30.76 0.83
C ARG A 659 -10.10 -30.88 1.88
N PHE A 660 -9.02 -31.56 1.47
CA PHE A 660 -7.75 -31.62 2.18
C PHE A 660 -6.65 -31.15 1.25
N SER A 661 -5.91 -30.13 1.66
CA SER A 661 -4.91 -29.49 0.80
C SER A 661 -3.65 -29.12 1.61
N PRO A 662 -2.64 -29.98 1.67
CA PRO A 662 -1.32 -29.68 2.17
C PRO A 662 -0.49 -28.96 1.10
N THR A 663 0.35 -27.99 1.50
CA THR A 663 1.34 -27.35 0.65
C THR A 663 2.66 -27.15 1.39
N VAL A 664 3.76 -27.20 0.65
CA VAL A 664 5.11 -26.92 1.13
C VAL A 664 5.82 -26.02 0.14
N ARG A 665 6.48 -24.99 0.61
CA ARG A 665 7.32 -24.10 -0.18
C ARG A 665 8.69 -23.96 0.46
N GLY A 666 9.73 -24.18 -0.34
CA GLY A 666 11.11 -23.87 0.01
C GLY A 666 11.57 -22.61 -0.69
N THR A 667 12.27 -21.75 0.02
CA THR A 667 12.96 -20.59 -0.53
C THR A 667 14.45 -20.71 -0.24
N TYR A 668 15.30 -20.33 -1.20
CA TYR A 668 16.74 -20.34 -1.04
C TYR A 668 17.35 -19.05 -1.59
N ARG A 669 18.03 -18.31 -0.74
CA ARG A 669 18.76 -17.10 -1.12
C ARG A 669 20.18 -17.50 -1.54
N LEU A 670 20.40 -17.61 -2.87
CA LEU A 670 21.71 -17.96 -3.42
C LEU A 670 22.72 -16.84 -3.19
N ARG A 671 22.28 -15.59 -3.32
CA ARG A 671 23.04 -14.35 -3.10
C ARG A 671 22.06 -13.28 -2.64
N ASP A 672 22.56 -12.15 -2.15
CA ASP A 672 21.71 -11.02 -1.75
C ASP A 672 20.75 -10.53 -2.84
N GLN A 673 21.10 -10.80 -4.10
CA GLN A 673 20.33 -10.39 -5.27
C GLN A 673 19.58 -11.52 -5.95
N LEU A 674 19.79 -12.78 -5.56
CA LEU A 674 19.26 -13.92 -6.30
C LEU A 674 18.57 -14.92 -5.36
N THR A 675 17.26 -15.07 -5.52
CA THR A 675 16.44 -15.98 -4.72
C THR A 675 15.80 -17.03 -5.62
N PHE A 676 15.96 -18.29 -5.27
CA PHE A 676 15.22 -19.42 -5.82
C PHE A 676 14.09 -19.80 -4.87
N ASP A 677 12.93 -20.16 -5.41
CA ASP A 677 11.83 -20.70 -4.64
C ASP A 677 11.06 -21.78 -5.42
N ALA A 678 10.57 -22.77 -4.69
CA ALA A 678 9.76 -23.85 -5.23
C ALA A 678 8.64 -24.20 -4.26
N ASP A 679 7.45 -24.47 -4.78
CA ASP A 679 6.30 -24.95 -4.02
C ASP A 679 5.69 -26.21 -4.62
N LEU A 680 5.20 -27.06 -3.74
CA LEU A 680 4.50 -28.29 -4.08
C LEU A 680 3.23 -28.36 -3.26
N GLY A 681 2.15 -28.79 -3.88
CA GLY A 681 0.86 -28.96 -3.24
C GLY A 681 0.13 -30.20 -3.74
N PHE A 682 -0.67 -30.74 -2.85
CA PHE A 682 -1.61 -31.79 -3.14
C PHE A 682 -2.99 -31.38 -2.69
N GLU A 683 -4.03 -31.68 -3.46
CA GLU A 683 -5.42 -31.43 -3.08
C GLU A 683 -6.25 -32.68 -3.31
N SER A 684 -7.00 -33.08 -2.29
CA SER A 684 -8.03 -34.11 -2.40
C SER A 684 -9.37 -33.48 -2.11
N THR A 685 -10.22 -33.37 -3.12
CA THR A 685 -11.59 -32.85 -3.00
C THR A 685 -12.59 -33.94 -3.28
N LYS A 686 -13.57 -34.13 -2.38
CA LYS A 686 -14.72 -35.02 -2.57
C LYS A 686 -15.98 -34.18 -2.52
N ASN A 687 -16.79 -34.25 -3.58
CA ASN A 687 -18.12 -33.69 -3.63
C ASN A 687 -19.14 -34.84 -3.68
N GLN A 688 -20.03 -34.90 -2.72
CA GLN A 688 -20.99 -35.95 -2.53
C GLN A 688 -22.42 -35.38 -2.57
N GLY A 689 -23.04 -35.46 -3.71
CA GLY A 689 -24.46 -35.14 -3.92
C GLY A 689 -25.36 -36.36 -3.81
N THR A 690 -26.67 -36.18 -4.06
CA THR A 690 -27.67 -37.22 -3.92
C THR A 690 -27.43 -38.43 -4.87
N ASN A 691 -27.08 -38.15 -6.12
CA ASN A 691 -26.91 -39.17 -7.15
C ASN A 691 -25.50 -39.16 -7.78
N VAL A 692 -24.65 -38.19 -7.45
CA VAL A 692 -23.33 -38.03 -8.04
C VAL A 692 -22.30 -37.82 -6.95
N THR A 693 -21.25 -38.63 -6.98
CA THR A 693 -20.08 -38.42 -6.16
C THR A 693 -18.87 -38.15 -7.06
N THR A 694 -18.21 -37.02 -6.89
CA THR A 694 -16.99 -36.68 -7.61
C THR A 694 -15.84 -36.62 -6.64
N LYS A 695 -14.76 -37.33 -6.94
CA LYS A 695 -13.47 -37.25 -6.24
C LYS A 695 -12.43 -36.66 -7.17
N THR A 696 -11.81 -35.56 -6.78
CA THR A 696 -10.71 -34.92 -7.51
C THR A 696 -9.44 -35.04 -6.70
N LEU A 697 -8.40 -35.60 -7.30
CA LEU A 697 -7.04 -35.58 -6.78
C LEU A 697 -6.21 -34.67 -7.68
N ARG A 698 -5.62 -33.65 -7.11
CA ARG A 698 -4.78 -32.68 -7.81
C ARG A 698 -3.40 -32.66 -7.20
N PHE A 699 -2.39 -32.70 -8.07
CA PHE A 699 -1.01 -32.41 -7.71
C PHE A 699 -0.55 -31.17 -8.48
N PHE A 700 0.03 -30.21 -7.81
CA PHE A 700 0.45 -28.94 -8.41
C PHE A 700 1.71 -28.40 -7.74
N GLY A 701 2.40 -27.52 -8.45
CA GLY A 701 3.54 -26.84 -7.89
C GLY A 701 4.09 -25.78 -8.82
N SER A 702 5.12 -25.10 -8.35
CA SER A 702 5.87 -24.15 -9.14
C SER A 702 7.34 -24.11 -8.74
N ALA A 703 8.21 -23.64 -9.65
CA ALA A 703 9.59 -23.33 -9.36
C ALA A 703 9.97 -22.03 -10.06
N GLY A 704 10.69 -21.16 -9.38
CA GLY A 704 11.03 -19.85 -9.89
C GLY A 704 12.37 -19.31 -9.40
N LEU A 705 12.83 -18.29 -10.12
CA LEU A 705 14.02 -17.53 -9.81
C LEU A 705 13.69 -16.06 -9.86
N ARG A 706 14.15 -15.30 -8.87
CA ARG A 706 14.01 -13.84 -8.79
C ARG A 706 15.38 -13.19 -8.67
N TRP A 707 15.63 -12.20 -9.50
CA TRP A 707 16.79 -11.33 -9.44
C TRP A 707 16.39 -9.93 -9.00
N ASP A 708 16.99 -9.47 -7.90
CA ASP A 708 16.81 -8.15 -7.30
C ASP A 708 18.04 -7.27 -7.56
N PHE A 709 17.90 -6.03 -8.01
CA PHE A 709 19.01 -5.13 -8.36
C PHE A 709 18.79 -3.72 -7.84
#